data_cb9b0aae6b48621e15eb4c6cfa032c3e
#
_entry.id   cb9b0aae6b48621e15eb4c6cfa032c3e
#
_cell.length_a   1.000
_cell.length_b   1.000
_cell.length_c   1.000
_cell.angle_alpha   90.00
_cell.angle_beta   90.00
_cell.angle_gamma   90.00
#
_symmetry.space_group_name_H-M   'P 1'
#
loop_
_entity.id
_entity.type
_entity.pdbx_description
1 polymer ?
#
loop_
_entity_poly.entity_id
_entity_poly.type
_entity_poly.pdbx_seq_one_letter_code
_entity_poly.pdbx_strand_id
1 'polypeptide(L)'
;MAHKRKRIFDGLYAQLEETDGNVVLFSARGEPSVIFEITNPVQQLCTDAQQYMLFHDVLSNILQTIGEGYALQKQDILCRQAYHHDVPDDAEFLTRSYFRYFEGREFTEIRTFLILTQEAQRSQFIQYDPKRWLDFHSKVSKTDDILTEKHIRHRKLGKEEVSEYCHRFMAFQFRHGPFSMTNFKASDEYLRTGDRIIRSYPLVDIDEINLPSMIKPYTQMNINGYGIATDLLSFLTGVPYSDCVVFNQVIQIPGQRKLLRKLQAKAKRHGSMPDPSNRIAKADIEEVLDRLAVDSTMLVYCNFNILVSCPPDKVTPVTSFLETKLYECGIMPSRTAYNQLELFMDCFPGNGYAFNPDYDLFLTLSDAALCFFFKEHLKESEDTPLTTYYTDRQGLPVCIDITGKEGKKKMTDNANFFCIGPSGSGKSFHMNSVVRQLLEQNTDVVMVDTGDSYEGICGYYNGTYIAYSKEKPISMNPFKVTKEEYELNFGEKKNFLKSLIFMIFKGNSFPTKIEDMLINQTIVEYYEAYFNPFERFSDSEREALRQKLLVAAKMEDDYEQYTHSMEDIDRQINTEEVQEKAESRALLLPSEVRRLKLIRQCRSLTALINDEAATESEKERALAIIEKYKRELYNNSMLIKIDRQIDHMEEQKRRLKVQELSFNSYYEFALERIPQITQLEKISFNIHDFAAILKQFYRGGELEMTLNSDLDINLFDERFIVFEIDKIKDDPVLFPIVVLIIMDVFLQKMRIKKGRKALIIEEAWKAIASPTMAEYIKYLYKTVRKFHGIAGVVTQELNDVIDSPIVKEAIINNSDVKILLDQTKFKDRYEDIAAILGLTDIQRQQIFTINALNNHEGRSYFKEVWICRGQHSDVYGVEEAPECYWAYTTERTEKEALKIYLARYGTLQEAITRIEEDRKADGGLLYLEFARKVNQHQKVMSLW
;
A
#
# COMPACT_ATOMS: atom_id res chain seq x y z
N MET A 1 -70.54 14.62 -25.58
CA MET A 1 -69.14 14.21 -25.98
C MET A 1 -68.34 14.02 -24.74
N ALA A 2 -67.95 12.82 -24.38
CA ALA A 2 -67.12 12.58 -23.23
C ALA A 2 -65.71 13.09 -23.59
N HIS A 3 -65.26 14.16 -22.93
CA HIS A 3 -63.87 14.54 -22.94
C HIS A 3 -63.06 13.34 -22.43
N LYS A 4 -62.38 12.60 -23.33
CA LYS A 4 -61.31 11.68 -22.93
C LYS A 4 -60.37 12.53 -22.13
N ARG A 5 -60.26 12.33 -20.83
CA ARG A 5 -59.15 12.86 -19.99
C ARG A 5 -57.84 12.36 -20.62
N LYS A 6 -57.14 13.25 -21.30
CA LYS A 6 -55.80 12.96 -21.76
C LYS A 6 -54.97 12.60 -20.50
N ARG A 7 -54.42 11.41 -20.48
CA ARG A 7 -53.43 11.09 -19.44
C ARG A 7 -52.25 12.01 -19.64
N ILE A 8 -51.83 12.70 -18.63
CA ILE A 8 -50.78 13.74 -18.67
C ILE A 8 -49.48 13.22 -19.32
N PHE A 9 -49.19 11.93 -19.11
CA PHE A 9 -47.95 11.30 -19.60
C PHE A 9 -48.08 10.58 -20.95
N ASP A 10 -49.31 10.37 -21.47
CA ASP A 10 -49.58 9.75 -22.80
C ASP A 10 -49.13 10.63 -23.99
N GLY A 11 -48.31 11.60 -23.82
CA GLY A 11 -47.88 12.52 -24.86
C GLY A 11 -46.48 13.09 -24.69
N LEU A 12 -45.69 12.58 -23.72
CA LEU A 12 -44.32 13.03 -23.51
C LEU A 12 -43.37 12.47 -24.57
N TYR A 13 -43.58 11.23 -24.95
CA TYR A 13 -42.72 10.52 -25.90
C TYR A 13 -43.57 9.97 -27.06
N ALA A 14 -43.06 10.16 -28.27
CA ALA A 14 -43.68 9.62 -29.46
C ALA A 14 -43.27 8.17 -29.71
N GLN A 15 -41.98 7.84 -29.46
CA GLN A 15 -41.42 6.53 -29.83
C GLN A 15 -40.10 6.26 -29.13
N LEU A 16 -39.75 4.98 -28.98
CA LEU A 16 -38.46 4.50 -28.55
C LEU A 16 -38.00 3.41 -29.53
N GLU A 17 -36.96 3.66 -30.29
CA GLU A 17 -36.46 2.76 -31.34
C GLU A 17 -34.96 2.51 -31.23
N GLU A 18 -34.57 1.34 -31.69
CA GLU A 18 -33.17 0.99 -31.85
C GLU A 18 -32.78 1.06 -33.31
N THR A 19 -31.85 1.97 -33.65
CA THR A 19 -31.40 2.22 -35.01
C THR A 19 -29.88 2.49 -35.00
N ASP A 20 -29.16 1.91 -35.97
CA ASP A 20 -27.74 2.13 -36.17
C ASP A 20 -26.89 1.91 -34.89
N GLY A 21 -27.28 0.93 -34.09
CA GLY A 21 -26.59 0.58 -32.83
C GLY A 21 -26.83 1.56 -31.67
N ASN A 22 -27.78 2.50 -31.81
CA ASN A 22 -28.20 3.43 -30.76
C ASN A 22 -29.67 3.27 -30.46
N VAL A 23 -30.02 3.39 -29.19
CA VAL A 23 -31.43 3.50 -28.78
C VAL A 23 -31.79 4.98 -28.77
N VAL A 24 -32.77 5.35 -29.60
CA VAL A 24 -33.19 6.72 -29.76
C VAL A 24 -34.57 6.92 -29.18
N LEU A 25 -34.70 7.86 -28.27
CA LEU A 25 -35.91 8.30 -27.63
C LEU A 25 -36.43 9.54 -28.36
N PHE A 26 -37.69 9.50 -28.89
CA PHE A 26 -38.30 10.63 -29.54
C PHE A 26 -39.28 11.34 -28.60
N SER A 27 -39.07 12.62 -28.38
CA SER A 27 -40.04 13.44 -27.67
C SER A 27 -41.38 13.53 -28.44
N ALA A 28 -42.44 13.97 -27.77
CA ALA A 28 -43.73 14.21 -28.45
C ALA A 28 -43.65 15.25 -29.58
N ARG A 29 -42.58 16.06 -29.61
CA ARG A 29 -42.31 17.07 -30.65
C ARG A 29 -41.43 16.53 -31.77
N GLY A 30 -40.99 15.26 -31.68
CA GLY A 30 -40.15 14.59 -32.67
C GLY A 30 -38.65 14.87 -32.51
N GLU A 31 -38.20 15.30 -31.35
CA GLU A 31 -36.80 15.52 -31.04
C GLU A 31 -36.12 14.16 -30.69
N PRO A 32 -35.14 13.72 -31.48
CA PRO A 32 -34.39 12.50 -31.18
C PRO A 32 -33.39 12.75 -30.08
N SER A 33 -33.28 11.81 -29.14
CA SER A 33 -32.34 11.84 -28.02
C SER A 33 -31.65 10.50 -27.83
N VAL A 34 -30.34 10.53 -27.47
CA VAL A 34 -29.57 9.36 -27.00
C VAL A 34 -29.12 9.62 -25.60
N ILE A 35 -29.20 8.60 -24.74
CA ILE A 35 -28.90 8.68 -23.32
C ILE A 35 -27.65 7.88 -23.02
N PHE A 36 -26.67 8.54 -22.44
CA PHE A 36 -25.46 7.92 -21.86
C PHE A 36 -25.60 7.90 -20.34
N GLU A 37 -25.35 6.78 -19.71
CA GLU A 37 -25.03 6.74 -18.29
C GLU A 37 -23.53 6.95 -18.15
N ILE A 38 -23.12 7.93 -17.34
CA ILE A 38 -21.71 8.27 -17.13
C ILE A 38 -21.39 8.23 -15.64
N THR A 39 -20.12 7.98 -15.31
CA THR A 39 -19.61 8.29 -13.97
C THR A 39 -18.92 9.65 -14.02
N ASN A 40 -19.36 10.59 -13.18
CA ASN A 40 -18.65 11.86 -13.06
C ASN A 40 -17.18 11.59 -12.70
N PRO A 41 -16.19 12.23 -13.36
CA PRO A 41 -14.80 11.84 -13.18
C PRO A 41 -14.15 12.39 -11.90
N VAL A 42 -14.76 13.36 -11.22
CA VAL A 42 -14.19 13.99 -10.03
C VAL A 42 -14.66 13.27 -8.79
N GLN A 43 -13.75 12.67 -8.04
CA GLN A 43 -14.11 12.06 -6.77
C GLN A 43 -14.36 13.13 -5.72
N GLN A 44 -15.42 12.99 -4.95
CA GLN A 44 -15.77 13.93 -3.87
C GLN A 44 -14.64 14.06 -2.85
N LEU A 45 -14.30 15.29 -2.47
CA LEU A 45 -13.22 15.61 -1.51
C LEU A 45 -11.80 15.14 -1.95
N CYS A 46 -11.57 15.00 -3.25
CA CYS A 46 -10.24 14.64 -3.79
C CYS A 46 -9.17 15.72 -3.57
N THR A 47 -9.57 16.95 -3.21
CA THR A 47 -8.70 18.16 -3.05
C THR A 47 -8.00 18.64 -4.32
N ASP A 48 -8.19 17.97 -5.43
CA ASP A 48 -7.56 18.29 -6.71
C ASP A 48 -8.44 19.20 -7.58
N ALA A 49 -8.17 20.49 -7.53
CA ALA A 49 -8.88 21.49 -8.34
C ALA A 49 -8.72 21.26 -9.86
N GLN A 50 -7.65 20.63 -10.31
CA GLN A 50 -7.41 20.39 -11.73
C GLN A 50 -8.41 19.38 -12.32
N GLN A 51 -8.87 18.40 -11.55
CA GLN A 51 -9.86 17.43 -12.03
C GLN A 51 -11.17 18.11 -12.40
N TYR A 52 -11.61 19.11 -11.64
CA TYR A 52 -12.81 19.92 -11.97
C TYR A 52 -12.63 20.68 -13.28
N MET A 53 -11.43 21.27 -13.49
CA MET A 53 -11.11 22.00 -14.73
C MET A 53 -11.09 21.04 -15.94
N LEU A 54 -10.43 19.90 -15.81
CA LEU A 54 -10.35 18.90 -16.88
C LEU A 54 -11.74 18.42 -17.32
N PHE A 55 -12.65 18.16 -16.38
CA PHE A 55 -14.01 17.75 -16.75
C PHE A 55 -14.82 18.90 -17.36
N HIS A 56 -14.62 20.13 -16.87
CA HIS A 56 -15.19 21.32 -17.50
C HIS A 56 -14.76 21.44 -18.96
N ASP A 57 -13.47 21.25 -19.26
CA ASP A 57 -12.94 21.28 -20.64
C ASP A 57 -13.51 20.16 -21.51
N VAL A 58 -13.73 18.96 -20.95
CA VAL A 58 -14.37 17.85 -21.69
C VAL A 58 -15.79 18.22 -22.06
N LEU A 59 -16.56 18.77 -21.13
CA LEU A 59 -17.93 19.20 -21.40
C LEU A 59 -17.98 20.34 -22.43
N SER A 60 -17.02 21.29 -22.36
CA SER A 60 -16.87 22.36 -23.34
C SER A 60 -16.59 21.80 -24.74
N ASN A 61 -15.69 20.82 -24.84
CA ASN A 61 -15.41 20.13 -26.12
C ASN A 61 -16.63 19.39 -26.68
N ILE A 62 -17.43 18.78 -25.81
CA ILE A 62 -18.70 18.16 -26.24
C ILE A 62 -19.66 19.21 -26.81
N LEU A 63 -19.88 20.35 -26.11
CA LEU A 63 -20.74 21.42 -26.60
C LEU A 63 -20.30 21.98 -27.94
N GLN A 64 -18.98 22.23 -28.11
CA GLN A 64 -18.42 22.69 -29.37
C GLN A 64 -18.60 21.67 -30.51
N THR A 65 -18.49 20.38 -30.20
CA THR A 65 -18.62 19.29 -31.18
C THR A 65 -20.03 19.10 -31.63
N ILE A 66 -21.03 19.15 -30.72
CA ILE A 66 -22.43 19.01 -31.08
C ILE A 66 -22.94 20.25 -31.84
N GLY A 67 -22.60 21.46 -31.37
CA GLY A 67 -22.86 22.73 -32.05
C GLY A 67 -24.35 23.14 -32.08
N GLU A 68 -24.64 24.09 -33.00
CA GLU A 68 -26.01 24.71 -33.14
C GLU A 68 -27.11 23.68 -33.44
N GLY A 69 -28.27 23.86 -32.82
CA GLY A 69 -29.44 23.00 -33.00
C GLY A 69 -29.42 21.72 -32.16
N TYR A 70 -28.56 21.69 -31.13
CA TYR A 70 -28.50 20.61 -30.15
C TYR A 70 -28.70 21.12 -28.73
N ALA A 71 -29.23 20.25 -27.86
CA ALA A 71 -29.25 20.44 -26.42
C ALA A 71 -28.49 19.34 -25.73
N LEU A 72 -27.72 19.71 -24.74
CA LEU A 72 -27.06 18.80 -23.77
C LEU A 72 -27.84 18.90 -22.48
N GLN A 73 -28.46 17.78 -22.08
CA GLN A 73 -29.12 17.65 -20.80
C GLN A 73 -28.28 16.70 -19.92
N LYS A 74 -27.95 17.14 -18.73
CA LYS A 74 -27.25 16.29 -17.73
C LYS A 74 -28.15 16.18 -16.51
N GLN A 75 -28.36 14.96 -16.03
CA GLN A 75 -29.16 14.68 -14.83
C GLN A 75 -28.32 13.91 -13.83
N ASP A 76 -28.10 14.53 -12.67
CA ASP A 76 -27.47 13.87 -11.51
C ASP A 76 -28.57 13.47 -10.54
N ILE A 77 -28.72 12.18 -10.34
CA ILE A 77 -29.73 11.59 -9.45
C ILE A 77 -29.03 11.18 -8.16
N LEU A 78 -29.35 11.89 -7.09
CA LEU A 78 -28.82 11.66 -5.75
C LEU A 78 -29.92 10.98 -4.94
N CYS A 79 -29.84 9.67 -4.79
CA CYS A 79 -30.89 8.87 -4.18
C CYS A 79 -30.40 8.16 -2.93
N ARG A 80 -31.19 8.20 -1.84
CA ARG A 80 -30.88 7.44 -0.63
C ARG A 80 -31.10 5.97 -0.86
N GLN A 81 -30.06 5.20 -0.64
CA GLN A 81 -30.02 3.73 -0.69
C GLN A 81 -29.70 3.18 0.67
N ALA A 82 -30.06 1.91 0.90
CA ALA A 82 -29.60 1.15 2.04
C ALA A 82 -28.43 0.25 1.60
N TYR A 83 -27.34 0.26 2.37
CA TYR A 83 -26.21 -0.61 2.09
C TYR A 83 -26.61 -2.06 2.29
N HIS A 84 -26.27 -2.91 1.35
CA HIS A 84 -26.43 -4.35 1.41
C HIS A 84 -25.17 -5.02 0.83
N HIS A 85 -24.73 -6.07 1.47
CA HIS A 85 -23.59 -6.87 1.01
C HIS A 85 -23.88 -8.34 1.17
N ASP A 86 -23.80 -9.08 0.08
CA ASP A 86 -23.94 -10.53 0.09
C ASP A 86 -22.69 -11.18 0.70
N VAL A 87 -22.80 -11.61 1.94
CA VAL A 87 -21.70 -12.28 2.66
C VAL A 87 -21.85 -13.78 2.49
N PRO A 88 -20.83 -14.50 2.01
CA PRO A 88 -20.87 -15.96 1.93
C PRO A 88 -21.16 -16.61 3.29
N ASP A 89 -21.94 -17.70 3.28
CA ASP A 89 -22.32 -18.42 4.53
C ASP A 89 -21.12 -18.95 5.31
N ASP A 90 -20.03 -19.28 4.61
CA ASP A 90 -18.77 -19.78 5.14
C ASP A 90 -17.79 -18.67 5.54
N ALA A 91 -18.18 -17.40 5.40
CA ALA A 91 -17.34 -16.29 5.82
C ALA A 91 -17.03 -16.35 7.31
N GLU A 92 -15.87 -15.85 7.67
CA GLU A 92 -15.36 -15.81 9.02
C GLU A 92 -16.27 -14.93 9.93
N PHE A 93 -16.35 -15.25 11.24
CA PHE A 93 -17.27 -14.57 12.16
C PHE A 93 -17.08 -13.05 12.23
N LEU A 94 -15.83 -12.56 12.32
CA LEU A 94 -15.56 -11.13 12.37
C LEU A 94 -15.92 -10.44 11.04
N THR A 95 -15.71 -11.10 9.90
CA THR A 95 -16.16 -10.59 8.59
C THR A 95 -17.67 -10.50 8.51
N ARG A 96 -18.40 -11.54 8.95
CA ARG A 96 -19.87 -11.49 9.01
C ARG A 96 -20.37 -10.39 9.94
N SER A 97 -19.71 -10.21 11.09
CA SER A 97 -20.03 -9.15 12.04
C SER A 97 -19.79 -7.76 11.46
N TYR A 98 -18.67 -7.60 10.74
CA TYR A 98 -18.34 -6.36 10.04
C TYR A 98 -19.45 -5.96 9.06
N PHE A 99 -19.83 -6.80 8.11
CA PHE A 99 -20.85 -6.45 7.13
C PHE A 99 -22.25 -6.32 7.74
N ARG A 100 -22.59 -7.13 8.75
CA ARG A 100 -23.84 -6.98 9.49
C ARG A 100 -23.96 -5.61 10.20
N TYR A 101 -22.86 -5.07 10.67
CA TYR A 101 -22.83 -3.74 11.29
C TYR A 101 -23.19 -2.63 10.30
N PHE A 102 -22.81 -2.79 9.05
CA PHE A 102 -23.13 -1.82 7.99
C PHE A 102 -24.46 -2.09 7.28
N GLU A 103 -25.06 -3.26 7.48
CA GLU A 103 -26.31 -3.66 6.82
C GLU A 103 -27.42 -2.66 7.10
N GLY A 104 -28.10 -2.20 6.04
CA GLY A 104 -29.19 -1.22 6.13
C GLY A 104 -28.73 0.23 6.37
N ARG A 105 -27.43 0.51 6.45
CA ARG A 105 -26.93 1.89 6.61
C ARG A 105 -27.32 2.72 5.38
N GLU A 106 -27.96 3.86 5.62
CA GLU A 106 -28.36 4.76 4.54
C GLU A 106 -27.15 5.54 4.00
N PHE A 107 -27.11 5.68 2.68
CA PHE A 107 -26.16 6.49 1.95
C PHE A 107 -26.80 7.16 0.74
N THR A 108 -26.14 8.18 0.18
CA THR A 108 -26.60 8.83 -1.04
C THR A 108 -25.82 8.28 -2.24
N GLU A 109 -26.50 7.52 -3.10
CA GLU A 109 -25.96 7.09 -4.39
C GLU A 109 -26.08 8.22 -5.41
N ILE A 110 -25.06 8.40 -6.27
CA ILE A 110 -25.08 9.36 -7.38
C ILE A 110 -25.06 8.59 -8.69
N ARG A 111 -26.13 8.74 -9.48
CA ARG A 111 -26.20 8.25 -10.88
C ARG A 111 -26.32 9.43 -11.83
N THR A 112 -25.48 9.43 -12.86
CA THR A 112 -25.43 10.57 -13.80
C THR A 112 -25.80 10.11 -15.21
N PHE A 113 -26.68 10.85 -15.83
CA PHE A 113 -27.09 10.63 -17.20
C PHE A 113 -26.80 11.87 -18.04
N LEU A 114 -26.17 11.65 -19.20
CA LEU A 114 -25.87 12.66 -20.19
C LEU A 114 -26.72 12.39 -21.42
N ILE A 115 -27.54 13.35 -21.82
CA ILE A 115 -28.58 13.19 -22.85
C ILE A 115 -28.28 14.18 -23.94
N LEU A 116 -28.08 13.68 -25.14
CA LEU A 116 -27.89 14.49 -26.34
C LEU A 116 -29.20 14.52 -27.13
N THR A 117 -29.76 15.71 -27.32
CA THR A 117 -31.05 15.92 -28.04
C THR A 117 -30.85 16.84 -29.23
N GLN A 118 -31.37 16.48 -30.41
CA GLN A 118 -31.38 17.34 -31.57
C GLN A 118 -32.73 18.11 -31.67
N GLU A 119 -32.69 19.42 -31.91
CA GLU A 119 -33.89 20.26 -32.08
C GLU A 119 -34.77 19.74 -33.21
N ALA A 120 -36.09 19.65 -32.99
CA ALA A 120 -37.03 19.32 -34.06
C ALA A 120 -37.20 20.48 -35.05
N GLN A 121 -37.48 20.16 -36.31
CA GLN A 121 -37.84 21.18 -37.28
C GLN A 121 -39.25 21.69 -36.98
N ARG A 122 -39.38 23.00 -36.84
CA ARG A 122 -40.69 23.67 -36.73
C ARG A 122 -41.41 23.63 -38.06
N SER A 123 -42.13 22.55 -38.33
CA SER A 123 -43.01 22.42 -39.48
C SER A 123 -44.34 21.83 -39.02
N GLN A 124 -45.38 21.92 -39.88
CA GLN A 124 -46.73 21.42 -39.60
C GLN A 124 -46.75 19.86 -39.47
N PHE A 125 -45.72 19.19 -40.03
CA PHE A 125 -45.51 17.75 -39.98
C PHE A 125 -44.06 17.44 -39.69
N ILE A 126 -43.86 16.40 -38.90
CA ILE A 126 -42.50 15.85 -38.67
C ILE A 126 -42.04 15.16 -39.96
N GLN A 127 -41.01 15.66 -40.60
CA GLN A 127 -40.47 15.10 -41.83
C GLN A 127 -39.13 14.45 -41.56
N TYR A 128 -38.93 13.23 -42.09
CA TYR A 128 -37.64 12.57 -42.06
C TYR A 128 -36.66 13.27 -43.01
N ASP A 129 -35.54 13.74 -42.44
CA ASP A 129 -34.42 14.32 -43.21
C ASP A 129 -33.17 13.43 -43.00
N PRO A 130 -32.74 12.68 -44.06
CA PRO A 130 -31.60 11.79 -43.96
C PRO A 130 -30.30 12.50 -43.57
N LYS A 131 -30.09 13.75 -43.96
CA LYS A 131 -28.89 14.52 -43.65
C LYS A 131 -28.82 14.86 -42.17
N ARG A 132 -29.94 15.31 -41.60
CA ARG A 132 -30.04 15.60 -40.18
C ARG A 132 -29.90 14.32 -39.34
N TRP A 133 -30.48 13.23 -39.83
CA TRP A 133 -30.35 11.92 -39.16
C TRP A 133 -28.88 11.44 -39.12
N LEU A 134 -28.16 11.52 -40.22
CA LEU A 134 -26.72 11.20 -40.29
C LEU A 134 -25.92 12.15 -39.42
N ASP A 135 -26.21 13.46 -39.41
CA ASP A 135 -25.55 14.44 -38.55
C ASP A 135 -25.77 14.07 -37.06
N PHE A 136 -27.01 13.73 -36.67
CA PHE A 136 -27.33 13.30 -35.33
C PHE A 136 -26.46 12.09 -34.87
N HIS A 137 -26.45 11.02 -35.66
CA HIS A 137 -25.62 9.83 -35.34
C HIS A 137 -24.12 10.15 -35.32
N SER A 138 -23.65 11.00 -36.23
CA SER A 138 -22.28 11.45 -36.23
C SER A 138 -21.91 12.22 -34.94
N LYS A 139 -22.84 13.08 -34.43
CA LYS A 139 -22.59 13.81 -33.17
C LYS A 139 -22.64 12.90 -31.96
N VAL A 140 -23.54 11.91 -31.93
CA VAL A 140 -23.59 10.87 -30.89
C VAL A 140 -22.28 10.09 -30.86
N SER A 141 -21.78 9.64 -32.04
CA SER A 141 -20.51 8.89 -32.10
C SER A 141 -19.32 9.74 -31.64
N LYS A 142 -19.25 11.01 -32.06
CA LYS A 142 -18.18 11.92 -31.61
C LYS A 142 -18.20 12.17 -30.10
N THR A 143 -19.39 12.25 -29.50
CA THR A 143 -19.52 12.39 -28.05
C THR A 143 -19.01 11.15 -27.34
N ASP A 144 -19.35 9.95 -27.83
CA ASP A 144 -18.85 8.66 -27.36
C ASP A 144 -17.31 8.58 -27.44
N ASP A 145 -16.74 9.01 -28.58
CA ASP A 145 -15.29 9.04 -28.80
C ASP A 145 -14.59 10.00 -27.82
N ILE A 146 -15.14 11.20 -27.60
CA ILE A 146 -14.59 12.16 -26.63
C ILE A 146 -14.57 11.58 -25.21
N LEU A 147 -15.69 10.96 -24.78
CA LEU A 147 -15.78 10.36 -23.45
C LEU A 147 -14.78 9.19 -23.31
N THR A 148 -14.61 8.38 -24.35
CA THR A 148 -13.64 7.29 -24.40
C THR A 148 -12.20 7.80 -24.35
N GLU A 149 -11.85 8.78 -25.19
CA GLU A 149 -10.49 9.37 -25.22
C GLU A 149 -10.08 9.97 -23.88
N LYS A 150 -11.03 10.61 -23.20
CA LYS A 150 -10.80 11.23 -21.88
C LYS A 150 -10.99 10.25 -20.72
N HIS A 151 -11.12 8.96 -21.00
CA HIS A 151 -11.24 7.90 -20.01
C HIS A 151 -12.40 8.07 -19.02
N ILE A 152 -13.48 8.75 -19.43
CA ILE A 152 -14.71 8.85 -18.65
C ILE A 152 -15.49 7.55 -18.81
N ARG A 153 -15.79 6.88 -17.70
CA ARG A 153 -16.63 5.68 -17.75
C ARG A 153 -18.03 6.06 -18.17
N HIS A 154 -18.49 5.45 -19.25
CA HIS A 154 -19.81 5.68 -19.81
C HIS A 154 -20.31 4.47 -20.58
N ARG A 155 -21.62 4.42 -20.77
CA ARG A 155 -22.28 3.45 -21.63
C ARG A 155 -23.57 4.05 -22.18
N LYS A 156 -23.97 3.64 -23.37
CA LYS A 156 -25.29 3.97 -23.93
C LYS A 156 -26.31 3.05 -23.31
N LEU A 157 -27.47 3.59 -22.95
CA LEU A 157 -28.55 2.80 -22.39
C LEU A 157 -29.22 1.95 -23.47
N GLY A 158 -29.54 0.70 -23.13
CA GLY A 158 -30.40 -0.18 -23.94
C GLY A 158 -31.89 0.20 -23.88
N LYS A 159 -32.69 -0.42 -24.75
CA LYS A 159 -34.15 -0.06 -24.89
C LYS A 159 -34.93 -0.24 -23.59
N GLU A 160 -34.70 -1.34 -22.88
CA GLU A 160 -35.33 -1.62 -21.59
C GLU A 160 -34.89 -0.61 -20.52
N GLU A 161 -33.60 -0.30 -20.48
CA GLU A 161 -33.02 0.65 -19.52
C GLU A 161 -33.52 2.08 -19.74
N VAL A 162 -33.61 2.54 -20.98
CA VAL A 162 -34.23 3.86 -21.28
C VAL A 162 -35.67 3.90 -20.84
N SER A 163 -36.45 2.83 -21.12
CA SER A 163 -37.82 2.71 -20.68
C SER A 163 -37.96 2.73 -19.16
N GLU A 164 -37.14 1.94 -18.47
CA GLU A 164 -37.12 1.91 -17.01
C GLU A 164 -36.75 3.27 -16.43
N TYR A 165 -35.75 3.93 -16.99
CA TYR A 165 -35.31 5.25 -16.54
C TYR A 165 -36.44 6.29 -16.65
N CYS A 166 -37.11 6.34 -17.78
CA CYS A 166 -38.26 7.21 -17.96
C CYS A 166 -39.41 6.90 -16.97
N HIS A 167 -39.69 5.62 -16.72
CA HIS A 167 -40.73 5.22 -15.77
C HIS A 167 -40.36 5.55 -14.32
N ARG A 168 -39.07 5.33 -13.94
CA ARG A 168 -38.56 5.73 -12.62
C ARG A 168 -38.60 7.24 -12.42
N PHE A 169 -38.33 8.02 -13.48
CA PHE A 169 -38.46 9.48 -13.45
C PHE A 169 -39.95 9.89 -13.29
N MET A 170 -40.87 9.24 -13.97
CA MET A 170 -42.31 9.45 -13.79
C MET A 170 -42.75 9.16 -12.36
N ALA A 171 -42.31 8.04 -11.79
CA ALA A 171 -42.65 7.68 -10.42
C ALA A 171 -41.89 8.52 -9.39
N PHE A 172 -40.80 9.16 -9.80
CA PHE A 172 -39.78 9.81 -8.97
C PHE A 172 -39.24 8.88 -7.87
N GLN A 173 -38.99 7.60 -8.25
CA GLN A 173 -38.51 6.53 -7.36
C GLN A 173 -37.26 5.87 -7.97
N PHE A 174 -36.11 6.21 -7.44
CA PHE A 174 -34.80 5.76 -7.95
C PHE A 174 -34.09 4.77 -7.02
N ARG A 175 -34.69 4.39 -5.89
CA ARG A 175 -34.17 3.32 -5.03
C ARG A 175 -34.12 2.01 -5.81
N HIS A 176 -33.13 1.19 -5.52
CA HIS A 176 -33.05 -0.15 -6.09
C HIS A 176 -34.30 -1.00 -5.73
N GLY A 177 -34.68 -1.89 -6.63
CA GLY A 177 -35.85 -2.73 -6.48
C GLY A 177 -37.12 -2.23 -7.16
N PRO A 178 -38.30 -2.80 -6.85
CA PRO A 178 -39.56 -2.48 -7.48
C PRO A 178 -40.02 -1.06 -7.11
N PHE A 179 -40.67 -0.39 -8.07
CA PHE A 179 -41.28 0.91 -7.87
C PHE A 179 -42.77 0.88 -8.29
N SER A 180 -43.53 1.82 -7.79
CA SER A 180 -44.95 1.94 -8.11
C SER A 180 -45.27 3.31 -8.67
N MET A 181 -46.12 3.34 -9.71
CA MET A 181 -46.63 4.58 -10.30
C MET A 181 -47.93 4.99 -9.62
N THR A 182 -47.94 6.22 -9.09
CA THR A 182 -49.12 6.80 -8.45
C THR A 182 -49.56 8.05 -9.21
N ASN A 183 -50.83 8.45 -9.03
CA ASN A 183 -51.32 9.69 -9.64
C ASN A 183 -50.72 10.92 -8.95
N PHE A 184 -50.38 11.93 -9.75
CA PHE A 184 -49.95 13.24 -9.29
C PHE A 184 -51.12 14.14 -8.93
N LYS A 185 -50.98 14.91 -7.86
CA LYS A 185 -51.79 16.07 -7.54
C LYS A 185 -50.89 17.30 -7.58
N ALA A 186 -51.08 18.14 -8.57
CA ALA A 186 -50.35 19.37 -8.73
C ALA A 186 -50.96 20.50 -7.87
N SER A 187 -50.06 21.29 -7.24
CA SER A 187 -50.37 22.59 -6.64
C SER A 187 -49.36 23.61 -7.15
N ASP A 188 -49.51 24.86 -6.79
CA ASP A 188 -48.57 25.93 -7.16
C ASP A 188 -47.23 25.81 -6.43
N GLU A 189 -47.17 25.08 -5.31
CA GLU A 189 -45.98 24.96 -4.51
C GLU A 189 -45.22 23.64 -4.68
N TYR A 190 -45.91 22.56 -5.02
CA TYR A 190 -45.34 21.21 -5.17
C TYR A 190 -46.28 20.25 -5.87
N LEU A 191 -45.72 19.12 -6.31
CA LEU A 191 -46.49 17.96 -6.77
C LEU A 191 -46.56 16.93 -5.65
N ARG A 192 -47.76 16.40 -5.42
CA ARG A 192 -47.93 15.29 -4.47
C ARG A 192 -48.12 13.98 -5.23
N THR A 193 -47.31 12.99 -4.86
CA THR A 193 -47.36 11.62 -5.37
C THR A 193 -47.41 10.65 -4.19
N GLY A 194 -48.56 9.96 -4.02
CA GLY A 194 -48.75 9.08 -2.86
C GLY A 194 -48.60 9.80 -1.52
N ASP A 195 -47.67 9.36 -0.71
CA ASP A 195 -47.32 9.92 0.60
C ASP A 195 -46.20 10.96 0.54
N ARG A 196 -45.66 11.26 -0.66
CA ARG A 196 -44.53 12.15 -0.91
C ARG A 196 -44.94 13.39 -1.67
N ILE A 197 -44.08 14.39 -1.59
CA ILE A 197 -44.15 15.55 -2.47
C ILE A 197 -42.88 15.67 -3.29
N ILE A 198 -42.97 16.26 -4.45
CA ILE A 198 -41.84 16.67 -5.30
C ILE A 198 -41.93 18.17 -5.46
N ARG A 199 -40.88 18.88 -5.16
CA ARG A 199 -40.76 20.32 -5.35
C ARG A 199 -39.58 20.64 -6.24
N SER A 200 -39.82 21.55 -7.22
CA SER A 200 -38.82 22.08 -8.12
C SER A 200 -38.30 23.42 -7.61
N TYR A 201 -36.97 23.56 -7.62
CA TYR A 201 -36.27 24.80 -7.29
C TYR A 201 -35.45 25.23 -8.52
N PRO A 202 -36.06 25.97 -9.45
CA PRO A 202 -35.39 26.43 -10.65
C PRO A 202 -34.40 27.56 -10.34
N LEU A 203 -33.24 27.52 -11.02
CA LEU A 203 -32.17 28.53 -10.94
C LEU A 203 -32.15 29.32 -12.27
N VAL A 204 -33.26 29.95 -12.65
CA VAL A 204 -33.42 30.53 -13.98
C VAL A 204 -34.06 31.91 -13.99
N ASP A 205 -34.69 32.32 -12.90
CA ASP A 205 -35.35 33.64 -12.81
C ASP A 205 -34.30 34.73 -12.63
N ILE A 206 -34.10 35.51 -13.69
CA ILE A 206 -33.07 36.56 -13.74
C ILE A 206 -33.36 37.68 -12.73
N ASP A 207 -34.65 37.96 -12.47
CA ASP A 207 -35.05 39.02 -11.55
C ASP A 207 -34.86 38.62 -10.07
N GLU A 208 -34.88 37.34 -9.78
CA GLU A 208 -34.75 36.78 -8.42
C GLU A 208 -33.46 36.01 -8.19
N ILE A 209 -32.74 35.57 -9.25
CA ILE A 209 -31.45 34.93 -9.11
C ILE A 209 -30.34 35.99 -9.01
N ASN A 210 -29.71 36.03 -7.87
CA ASN A 210 -28.49 36.78 -7.71
C ASN A 210 -27.29 35.86 -7.99
N LEU A 211 -26.79 35.87 -9.22
CA LEU A 211 -25.62 35.08 -9.59
C LEU A 211 -24.37 35.83 -9.16
N PRO A 212 -23.35 35.11 -8.68
CA PRO A 212 -22.06 35.71 -8.35
C PRO A 212 -21.42 36.34 -9.61
N SER A 213 -20.75 37.46 -9.43
CA SER A 213 -20.07 38.16 -10.54
C SER A 213 -18.98 37.34 -11.22
N MET A 214 -18.42 36.37 -10.50
CA MET A 214 -17.46 35.39 -11.02
C MET A 214 -17.82 34.00 -10.52
N ILE A 215 -17.97 33.06 -11.43
CA ILE A 215 -18.23 31.66 -11.14
C ILE A 215 -17.06 30.80 -11.66
N LYS A 216 -16.71 29.79 -10.92
CA LYS A 216 -15.63 28.86 -11.24
C LYS A 216 -16.16 27.43 -11.32
N PRO A 217 -15.46 26.52 -12.00
CA PRO A 217 -15.83 25.11 -12.08
C PRO A 217 -15.87 24.37 -10.72
N TYR A 218 -15.33 24.96 -9.68
CA TYR A 218 -15.31 24.46 -8.31
C TYR A 218 -15.35 25.62 -7.29
N THR A 219 -15.76 25.33 -6.07
CA THR A 219 -15.67 26.24 -4.93
C THR A 219 -14.62 25.75 -3.93
N GLN A 220 -14.37 26.54 -2.89
CA GLN A 220 -13.45 26.15 -1.82
C GLN A 220 -14.19 26.02 -0.50
N MET A 221 -14.14 24.82 0.06
CA MET A 221 -14.58 24.55 1.43
C MET A 221 -13.40 24.75 2.38
N ASN A 222 -13.55 25.57 3.40
CA ASN A 222 -12.49 25.78 4.40
C ASN A 222 -12.54 24.69 5.47
N ILE A 223 -11.47 23.89 5.56
CA ILE A 223 -11.29 22.90 6.63
C ILE A 223 -9.98 23.20 7.34
N ASN A 224 -10.02 23.52 8.63
CA ASN A 224 -8.85 23.80 9.45
C ASN A 224 -7.92 24.91 8.88
N GLY A 225 -8.47 25.87 8.12
CA GLY A 225 -7.70 26.93 7.49
C GLY A 225 -7.18 26.61 6.08
N TYR A 226 -7.48 25.41 5.54
CA TYR A 226 -7.16 25.02 4.17
C TYR A 226 -8.39 25.05 3.28
N GLY A 227 -8.28 25.67 2.11
CA GLY A 227 -9.34 25.71 1.10
C GLY A 227 -9.28 24.45 0.24
N ILE A 228 -10.28 23.57 0.38
CA ILE A 228 -10.40 22.33 -0.36
C ILE A 228 -11.36 22.54 -1.52
N ALA A 229 -10.96 22.14 -2.73
CA ALA A 229 -11.83 22.18 -3.90
C ALA A 229 -13.01 21.21 -3.74
N THR A 230 -14.22 21.72 -3.93
CA THR A 230 -15.47 20.94 -3.94
C THR A 230 -16.36 21.45 -5.06
N ASP A 231 -17.33 20.64 -5.48
CA ASP A 231 -18.38 21.09 -6.38
C ASP A 231 -19.19 22.22 -5.76
N LEU A 232 -19.62 23.14 -6.58
CA LEU A 232 -20.45 24.29 -6.15
C LEU A 232 -21.71 23.82 -5.41
N LEU A 233 -22.32 22.72 -5.87
CA LEU A 233 -23.56 22.16 -5.35
C LEU A 233 -23.32 20.82 -4.60
N SER A 234 -22.13 20.59 -4.06
CA SER A 234 -21.80 19.36 -3.30
C SER A 234 -22.75 19.08 -2.14
N PHE A 235 -23.37 20.12 -1.55
CA PHE A 235 -24.37 20.02 -0.47
C PHE A 235 -25.64 19.24 -0.87
N LEU A 236 -25.89 19.03 -2.18
CA LEU A 236 -27.05 18.26 -2.66
C LEU A 236 -27.00 16.79 -2.20
N THR A 237 -25.83 16.25 -1.90
CA THR A 237 -25.68 14.90 -1.33
C THR A 237 -26.21 14.78 0.10
N GLY A 238 -26.31 15.90 0.81
CA GLY A 238 -26.71 15.95 2.23
C GLY A 238 -28.06 16.65 2.49
N VAL A 239 -28.96 16.74 1.51
CA VAL A 239 -30.30 17.36 1.72
C VAL A 239 -31.06 16.56 2.78
N PRO A 240 -31.45 17.20 3.91
CA PRO A 240 -32.11 16.50 5.00
C PRO A 240 -33.51 16.02 4.58
N TYR A 241 -33.95 14.90 5.15
CA TYR A 241 -35.31 14.33 4.94
C TYR A 241 -35.68 14.04 3.48
N SER A 242 -34.75 14.20 2.51
CA SER A 242 -34.98 13.85 1.11
C SER A 242 -34.76 12.35 0.88
N ASP A 243 -35.59 11.74 0.02
CA ASP A 243 -35.34 10.38 -0.50
C ASP A 243 -34.53 10.42 -1.77
N CYS A 244 -34.81 11.42 -2.59
CA CYS A 244 -34.17 11.62 -3.87
C CYS A 244 -34.09 13.10 -4.20
N VAL A 245 -32.95 13.49 -4.74
CA VAL A 245 -32.72 14.80 -5.35
C VAL A 245 -32.30 14.56 -6.79
N VAL A 246 -32.96 15.21 -7.75
CA VAL A 246 -32.56 15.20 -9.15
C VAL A 246 -32.08 16.61 -9.51
N PHE A 247 -30.83 16.74 -9.86
CA PHE A 247 -30.33 17.98 -10.41
C PHE A 247 -30.32 17.89 -11.94
N ASN A 248 -31.26 18.57 -12.55
CA ASN A 248 -31.45 18.64 -14.00
C ASN A 248 -30.77 19.88 -14.55
N GLN A 249 -29.88 19.68 -15.49
CA GLN A 249 -29.04 20.73 -16.12
C GLN A 249 -29.24 20.65 -17.63
N VAL A 250 -29.72 21.73 -18.24
CA VAL A 250 -29.96 21.79 -19.68
C VAL A 250 -29.26 22.97 -20.28
N ILE A 251 -28.50 22.70 -21.35
CA ILE A 251 -27.88 23.71 -22.20
C ILE A 251 -28.40 23.52 -23.63
N GLN A 252 -29.05 24.51 -24.18
CA GLN A 252 -29.49 24.56 -25.58
C GLN A 252 -28.55 25.46 -26.36
N ILE A 253 -28.08 25.00 -27.53
CA ILE A 253 -27.17 25.74 -28.41
C ILE A 253 -27.97 26.31 -29.58
N PRO A 254 -28.38 27.57 -29.49
CA PRO A 254 -29.13 28.23 -30.55
C PRO A 254 -28.23 28.70 -31.69
N GLY A 255 -28.82 29.13 -32.79
CA GLY A 255 -28.10 29.72 -33.91
C GLY A 255 -27.36 30.97 -33.51
N GLN A 256 -26.03 30.92 -33.44
CA GLN A 256 -25.15 31.96 -32.90
C GLN A 256 -25.27 33.28 -33.69
N ARG A 257 -25.26 33.19 -35.01
CA ARG A 257 -25.36 34.40 -35.87
C ARG A 257 -26.62 35.23 -35.59
N LYS A 258 -27.74 34.55 -35.30
CA LYS A 258 -29.01 35.23 -35.01
C LYS A 258 -28.95 35.93 -33.65
N LEU A 259 -28.39 35.27 -32.63
CA LEU A 259 -28.21 35.85 -31.30
C LEU A 259 -27.23 37.04 -31.30
N LEU A 260 -26.09 36.91 -31.93
CA LEU A 260 -25.13 38.00 -32.05
C LEU A 260 -25.77 39.26 -32.64
N ARG A 261 -26.51 39.12 -33.72
CA ARG A 261 -27.27 40.25 -34.31
C ARG A 261 -28.29 40.85 -33.34
N LYS A 262 -28.98 40.00 -32.56
CA LYS A 262 -29.95 40.43 -31.56
C LYS A 262 -29.28 41.21 -30.43
N LEU A 263 -28.14 40.75 -29.92
CA LEU A 263 -27.36 41.42 -28.88
C LEU A 263 -26.75 42.73 -29.36
N GLN A 264 -26.18 42.77 -30.57
CA GLN A 264 -25.66 43.99 -31.18
C GLN A 264 -26.76 45.03 -31.38
N ALA A 265 -27.98 44.63 -31.80
CA ALA A 265 -29.12 45.50 -31.91
C ALA A 265 -29.58 46.02 -30.52
N LYS A 266 -29.56 45.16 -29.48
CA LYS A 266 -29.86 45.52 -28.08
C LYS A 266 -28.85 46.53 -27.55
N ALA A 267 -27.53 46.34 -27.75
CA ALA A 267 -26.49 47.30 -27.35
C ALA A 267 -26.70 48.66 -28.00
N LYS A 268 -27.04 48.70 -29.32
CA LYS A 268 -27.33 49.96 -30.01
C LYS A 268 -28.56 50.68 -29.41
N ARG A 269 -29.62 49.96 -29.03
CA ARG A 269 -30.83 50.54 -28.39
C ARG A 269 -30.45 51.13 -27.02
N HIS A 270 -29.74 50.41 -26.18
CA HIS A 270 -29.26 50.96 -24.88
C HIS A 270 -28.35 52.13 -25.08
N GLY A 271 -27.47 52.15 -26.10
CA GLY A 271 -26.63 53.29 -26.44
C GLY A 271 -27.36 54.53 -26.88
N SER A 272 -28.63 54.43 -27.29
CA SER A 272 -29.47 55.58 -27.69
C SER A 272 -30.20 56.22 -26.52
N MET A 273 -30.16 55.61 -25.32
CA MET A 273 -30.84 56.10 -24.11
C MET A 273 -29.81 56.59 -23.08
N PRO A 274 -29.85 57.92 -22.70
CA PRO A 274 -28.74 58.48 -21.89
C PRO A 274 -28.94 58.35 -20.37
N ASP A 275 -29.40 57.20 -19.89
CA ASP A 275 -29.52 56.95 -18.47
C ASP A 275 -28.41 55.95 -17.97
N PRO A 276 -28.04 56.01 -16.67
CA PRO A 276 -26.99 55.14 -16.13
C PRO A 276 -27.23 53.64 -16.31
N SER A 277 -28.48 53.16 -16.19
CA SER A 277 -28.81 51.76 -16.31
C SER A 277 -28.60 51.26 -17.74
N ASN A 278 -29.01 52.03 -18.73
CA ASN A 278 -28.76 51.71 -20.13
C ASN A 278 -27.28 51.74 -20.52
N ARG A 279 -26.51 52.63 -19.88
CA ARG A 279 -25.05 52.67 -20.11
C ARG A 279 -24.35 51.43 -19.57
N ILE A 280 -24.76 50.96 -18.38
CA ILE A 280 -24.26 49.72 -17.79
C ILE A 280 -24.65 48.52 -18.67
N ALA A 281 -25.96 48.40 -19.01
CA ALA A 281 -26.44 47.30 -19.85
C ALA A 281 -25.75 47.25 -21.23
N LYS A 282 -25.40 48.39 -21.80
CA LYS A 282 -24.60 48.46 -23.03
C LYS A 282 -23.21 47.93 -22.81
N ALA A 283 -22.53 48.38 -21.76
CA ALA A 283 -21.15 47.94 -21.42
C ALA A 283 -21.10 46.41 -21.19
N ASP A 284 -22.04 45.88 -20.45
CA ASP A 284 -22.18 44.44 -20.21
C ASP A 284 -22.33 43.61 -21.49
N ILE A 285 -23.21 44.11 -22.41
CA ILE A 285 -23.39 43.44 -23.70
C ILE A 285 -22.12 43.52 -24.54
N GLU A 286 -21.45 44.68 -24.56
CA GLU A 286 -20.20 44.84 -25.30
C GLU A 286 -19.08 43.93 -24.74
N GLU A 287 -18.99 43.77 -23.41
CA GLU A 287 -18.05 42.82 -22.78
C GLU A 287 -18.32 41.36 -23.22
N VAL A 288 -19.60 40.97 -23.24
CA VAL A 288 -19.97 39.61 -23.72
C VAL A 288 -19.59 39.44 -25.19
N LEU A 289 -19.82 40.44 -26.04
CA LEU A 289 -19.46 40.39 -27.46
C LEU A 289 -17.95 40.33 -27.66
N ASP A 290 -17.17 41.05 -26.84
CA ASP A 290 -15.70 41.00 -26.88
C ASP A 290 -15.17 39.64 -26.46
N ARG A 291 -15.69 39.04 -25.40
CA ARG A 291 -15.34 37.67 -24.96
C ARG A 291 -15.65 36.64 -26.05
N LEU A 292 -16.80 36.73 -26.68
CA LEU A 292 -17.16 35.83 -27.81
C LEU A 292 -16.22 35.97 -29.00
N ALA A 293 -15.63 37.14 -29.19
CA ALA A 293 -14.66 37.39 -30.28
C ALA A 293 -13.26 36.89 -29.98
N VAL A 294 -12.88 36.85 -28.69
CA VAL A 294 -11.53 36.46 -28.21
C VAL A 294 -11.49 34.97 -27.87
N ASP A 295 -12.49 34.49 -27.13
CA ASP A 295 -12.56 33.13 -26.62
C ASP A 295 -13.44 32.27 -27.57
N SER A 296 -13.13 30.99 -27.69
CA SER A 296 -13.95 30.05 -28.49
C SER A 296 -15.25 29.65 -27.79
N THR A 297 -15.87 30.54 -27.01
CA THR A 297 -17.11 30.31 -26.25
C THR A 297 -18.33 30.54 -27.13
N MET A 298 -19.46 30.00 -26.71
CA MET A 298 -20.76 30.10 -27.40
C MET A 298 -21.82 30.74 -26.49
N LEU A 299 -22.79 31.40 -27.11
CA LEU A 299 -24.03 31.81 -26.41
C LEU A 299 -24.96 30.61 -26.29
N VAL A 300 -25.41 30.33 -25.08
CA VAL A 300 -26.30 29.21 -24.80
C VAL A 300 -27.52 29.65 -23.97
N TYR A 301 -28.64 28.98 -24.17
CA TYR A 301 -29.76 29.06 -23.24
C TYR A 301 -29.68 27.94 -22.23
N CYS A 302 -29.89 28.25 -20.96
CA CYS A 302 -29.74 27.29 -19.86
C CYS A 302 -30.96 27.20 -18.98
N ASN A 303 -31.19 26.03 -18.46
CA ASN A 303 -32.08 25.74 -17.33
C ASN A 303 -31.33 24.87 -16.31
N PHE A 304 -31.38 25.27 -15.06
CA PHE A 304 -30.88 24.47 -13.93
C PHE A 304 -32.02 24.31 -12.93
N ASN A 305 -32.40 23.09 -12.63
CA ASN A 305 -33.53 22.81 -11.75
C ASN A 305 -33.20 21.68 -10.77
N ILE A 306 -33.43 21.96 -9.49
CA ILE A 306 -33.23 20.98 -8.42
C ILE A 306 -34.62 20.45 -8.04
N LEU A 307 -34.88 19.16 -8.29
CA LEU A 307 -36.14 18.51 -7.91
C LEU A 307 -35.87 17.69 -6.64
N VAL A 308 -36.64 17.87 -5.60
CA VAL A 308 -36.49 17.16 -4.33
C VAL A 308 -37.76 16.44 -3.94
N SER A 309 -37.65 15.16 -3.61
CA SER A 309 -38.71 14.37 -2.99
C SER A 309 -38.55 14.28 -1.49
N CYS A 310 -39.58 14.64 -0.75
CA CYS A 310 -39.57 14.55 0.71
C CYS A 310 -41.00 14.30 1.27
N PRO A 311 -41.14 13.94 2.56
CA PRO A 311 -42.47 13.91 3.22
C PRO A 311 -43.13 15.30 3.26
N PRO A 312 -44.45 15.37 3.19
CA PRO A 312 -45.18 16.65 3.16
C PRO A 312 -44.91 17.57 4.38
N ASP A 313 -44.69 17.00 5.55
CA ASP A 313 -44.37 17.73 6.78
C ASP A 313 -42.92 18.27 6.83
N LYS A 314 -42.07 17.87 5.89
CA LYS A 314 -40.66 18.24 5.83
C LYS A 314 -40.30 19.24 4.73
N VAL A 315 -41.27 19.73 3.99
CA VAL A 315 -41.05 20.71 2.91
C VAL A 315 -40.33 21.96 3.38
N THR A 316 -40.82 22.57 4.50
CA THR A 316 -40.24 23.81 5.03
C THR A 316 -38.78 23.65 5.43
N PRO A 317 -38.37 22.64 6.26
CA PRO A 317 -36.96 22.46 6.59
C PRO A 317 -36.10 22.13 5.38
N VAL A 318 -36.59 21.38 4.40
CA VAL A 318 -35.86 21.11 3.13
C VAL A 318 -35.64 22.41 2.35
N THR A 319 -36.71 23.21 2.19
CA THR A 319 -36.62 24.51 1.49
C THR A 319 -35.61 25.43 2.18
N SER A 320 -35.74 25.59 3.50
CA SER A 320 -34.81 26.44 4.25
C SER A 320 -33.34 25.98 4.14
N PHE A 321 -33.11 24.69 4.12
CA PHE A 321 -31.75 24.13 3.92
C PHE A 321 -31.23 24.50 2.53
N LEU A 322 -32.00 24.25 1.48
CA LEU A 322 -31.58 24.54 0.11
C LEU A 322 -31.37 26.04 -0.13
N GLU A 323 -32.27 26.89 0.33
CA GLU A 323 -32.11 28.33 0.20
C GLU A 323 -30.88 28.83 0.93
N THR A 324 -30.63 28.33 2.16
CA THR A 324 -29.44 28.72 2.92
C THR A 324 -28.16 28.31 2.20
N LYS A 325 -28.09 27.05 1.70
CA LYS A 325 -26.90 26.55 1.03
C LYS A 325 -26.66 27.22 -0.33
N LEU A 326 -27.71 27.46 -1.10
CA LEU A 326 -27.62 28.23 -2.35
C LEU A 326 -27.15 29.67 -2.08
N TYR A 327 -27.68 30.28 -1.03
CA TYR A 327 -27.28 31.63 -0.62
C TYR A 327 -25.83 31.72 -0.20
N GLU A 328 -25.31 30.70 0.51
CA GLU A 328 -23.87 30.58 0.82
C GLU A 328 -23.02 30.55 -0.47
N CYS A 329 -23.55 29.97 -1.55
CA CYS A 329 -22.91 29.96 -2.88
C CYS A 329 -23.13 31.26 -3.67
N GLY A 330 -23.82 32.25 -3.13
CA GLY A 330 -24.17 33.48 -3.81
C GLY A 330 -25.33 33.32 -4.84
N ILE A 331 -26.12 32.26 -4.70
CA ILE A 331 -27.23 31.96 -5.61
C ILE A 331 -28.57 32.06 -4.84
N MET A 332 -29.52 32.80 -5.39
CA MET A 332 -30.88 32.85 -4.87
C MET A 332 -31.81 32.10 -5.85
N PRO A 333 -32.46 31.01 -5.44
CA PRO A 333 -33.39 30.29 -6.32
C PRO A 333 -34.65 31.11 -6.52
N SER A 334 -35.35 30.92 -7.66
CA SER A 334 -36.62 31.56 -7.92
C SER A 334 -37.67 31.17 -6.88
N ARG A 335 -38.29 32.18 -6.27
CA ARG A 335 -39.36 32.02 -5.28
C ARG A 335 -40.74 32.02 -5.91
N THR A 336 -40.86 32.44 -7.18
CA THR A 336 -42.09 32.58 -7.93
C THR A 336 -42.34 31.43 -8.88
N ALA A 337 -41.72 30.29 -8.66
CA ALA A 337 -41.86 29.09 -9.46
C ALA A 337 -43.19 28.38 -9.18
N TYR A 338 -44.32 29.00 -9.60
CA TYR A 338 -45.65 28.44 -9.40
C TYR A 338 -46.06 27.41 -10.48
N ASN A 339 -45.26 27.25 -11.54
CA ASN A 339 -45.47 26.30 -12.63
C ASN A 339 -44.83 24.91 -12.33
N GLN A 340 -45.02 24.41 -11.12
CA GLN A 340 -44.34 23.18 -10.60
C GLN A 340 -44.56 21.95 -11.49
N LEU A 341 -45.77 21.76 -12.05
CA LEU A 341 -46.05 20.64 -12.95
C LEU A 341 -45.33 20.76 -14.29
N GLU A 342 -45.27 21.97 -14.85
CA GLU A 342 -44.59 22.25 -16.11
C GLU A 342 -43.08 21.99 -15.93
N LEU A 343 -42.45 22.58 -14.90
CA LEU A 343 -41.04 22.39 -14.58
C LEU A 343 -40.69 20.91 -14.38
N PHE A 344 -41.54 20.16 -13.70
CA PHE A 344 -41.31 18.71 -13.52
C PHE A 344 -41.36 17.95 -14.84
N MET A 345 -42.34 18.26 -15.70
CA MET A 345 -42.52 17.59 -16.99
C MET A 345 -41.43 17.97 -17.99
N ASP A 346 -40.93 19.20 -17.96
CA ASP A 346 -39.86 19.67 -18.82
C ASP A 346 -38.50 19.11 -18.45
N CYS A 347 -38.34 18.68 -17.17
CA CYS A 347 -37.12 17.96 -16.70
C CYS A 347 -37.05 16.49 -17.14
N PHE A 348 -38.07 15.94 -17.82
CA PHE A 348 -37.98 14.54 -18.26
C PHE A 348 -36.83 14.27 -19.20
N PRO A 349 -36.23 13.05 -19.15
CA PRO A 349 -35.13 12.67 -20.04
C PRO A 349 -35.45 12.92 -21.52
N GLY A 350 -34.58 13.61 -22.23
CA GLY A 350 -34.80 13.95 -23.67
C GLY A 350 -35.74 15.12 -23.96
N ASN A 351 -36.25 15.79 -22.92
CA ASN A 351 -37.10 16.99 -23.06
C ASN A 351 -36.28 18.30 -23.03
N GLY A 352 -35.01 18.27 -23.45
CA GLY A 352 -34.12 19.45 -23.40
C GLY A 352 -34.64 20.69 -24.13
N TYR A 353 -35.61 20.57 -25.04
CA TYR A 353 -36.27 21.69 -25.75
C TYR A 353 -37.70 21.99 -25.26
N ALA A 354 -38.15 21.37 -24.15
CA ALA A 354 -39.50 21.59 -23.64
C ALA A 354 -39.64 22.93 -22.89
N PHE A 355 -38.60 23.41 -22.25
CA PHE A 355 -38.56 24.61 -21.44
C PHE A 355 -38.98 25.85 -22.23
N ASN A 356 -39.83 26.71 -21.60
CA ASN A 356 -40.29 27.92 -22.20
C ASN A 356 -39.16 28.96 -22.28
N PRO A 357 -38.81 29.44 -23.50
CA PRO A 357 -37.73 30.38 -23.69
C PRO A 357 -37.99 31.79 -23.09
N ASP A 358 -39.24 32.09 -22.75
CA ASP A 358 -39.60 33.42 -22.27
C ASP A 358 -39.41 33.57 -20.75
N TYR A 359 -39.49 32.47 -19.97
CA TYR A 359 -39.38 32.51 -18.51
C TYR A 359 -38.61 31.34 -17.86
N ASP A 360 -38.36 30.22 -18.56
CA ASP A 360 -37.66 29.05 -18.00
C ASP A 360 -36.20 28.97 -18.42
N LEU A 361 -35.76 29.81 -19.36
CA LEU A 361 -34.41 29.81 -19.90
C LEU A 361 -33.74 31.17 -19.72
N PHE A 362 -32.49 31.16 -19.31
CA PHE A 362 -31.64 32.35 -19.36
C PHE A 362 -30.50 32.20 -20.35
N LEU A 363 -30.00 33.32 -20.86
CA LEU A 363 -28.92 33.40 -21.84
C LEU A 363 -27.60 33.67 -21.14
N THR A 364 -26.59 32.83 -21.39
CA THR A 364 -25.25 33.01 -20.85
C THR A 364 -24.19 32.48 -21.81
N LEU A 365 -22.90 32.55 -21.41
CA LEU A 365 -21.80 31.93 -22.10
C LEU A 365 -21.68 30.42 -21.73
N SER A 366 -21.28 29.61 -22.69
CA SER A 366 -21.13 28.13 -22.48
C SER A 366 -20.28 27.79 -21.28
N ASP A 367 -19.15 28.46 -21.09
CA ASP A 367 -18.21 28.17 -19.99
C ASP A 367 -18.81 28.53 -18.64
N ALA A 368 -19.55 29.64 -18.55
CA ALA A 368 -20.28 30.02 -17.33
C ALA A 368 -21.38 28.98 -17.00
N ALA A 369 -22.12 28.53 -18.03
CA ALA A 369 -23.14 27.51 -17.85
C ALA A 369 -22.57 26.18 -17.31
N LEU A 370 -21.44 25.74 -17.83
CA LEU A 370 -20.77 24.52 -17.41
C LEU A 370 -20.21 24.58 -15.97
N CYS A 371 -20.02 25.76 -15.41
CA CYS A 371 -19.66 25.91 -14.01
C CYS A 371 -20.74 25.38 -13.06
N PHE A 372 -22.01 25.40 -13.47
CA PHE A 372 -23.12 24.83 -12.70
C PHE A 372 -23.29 23.34 -12.86
N PHE A 373 -22.60 22.70 -13.80
CA PHE A 373 -22.69 21.24 -13.95
C PHE A 373 -22.06 20.55 -12.77
N PHE A 374 -22.81 19.65 -12.14
CA PHE A 374 -22.32 18.81 -11.05
C PHE A 374 -21.26 17.85 -11.58
N LYS A 375 -20.16 17.67 -10.83
CA LYS A 375 -18.96 17.01 -11.36
C LYS A 375 -18.46 15.84 -10.52
N GLU A 376 -19.02 15.69 -9.32
CA GLU A 376 -18.51 14.73 -8.34
C GLU A 376 -19.16 13.36 -8.45
N HIS A 377 -18.41 12.34 -8.08
CA HIS A 377 -18.89 10.99 -7.78
C HIS A 377 -18.40 10.55 -6.40
N LEU A 378 -19.05 9.52 -5.84
CA LEU A 378 -18.63 8.92 -4.58
C LEU A 378 -17.45 7.97 -4.79
N LYS A 379 -16.74 7.69 -3.69
CA LYS A 379 -15.67 6.70 -3.70
C LYS A 379 -16.24 5.33 -4.07
N GLU A 380 -15.57 4.65 -4.99
CA GLU A 380 -15.97 3.32 -5.47
C GLU A 380 -15.04 2.25 -4.97
N SER A 381 -15.55 1.02 -4.85
CA SER A 381 -14.77 -0.16 -4.57
C SER A 381 -13.89 -0.56 -5.76
N GLU A 382 -12.68 -0.99 -5.49
CA GLU A 382 -11.73 -1.51 -6.48
C GLU A 382 -12.05 -2.97 -6.82
N ASP A 383 -11.84 -3.34 -8.07
CA ASP A 383 -11.89 -4.74 -8.50
C ASP A 383 -10.50 -5.37 -8.32
N THR A 384 -10.33 -6.07 -7.22
CA THR A 384 -9.04 -6.64 -6.80
C THR A 384 -9.22 -7.99 -6.12
N PRO A 385 -8.28 -8.95 -6.32
CA PRO A 385 -8.28 -10.20 -5.59
C PRO A 385 -7.83 -10.06 -4.12
N LEU A 386 -7.16 -8.96 -3.76
CA LEU A 386 -6.84 -8.64 -2.37
C LEU A 386 -7.84 -7.60 -1.84
N THR A 387 -8.93 -8.08 -1.27
CA THR A 387 -10.01 -7.22 -0.77
C THR A 387 -9.71 -6.76 0.66
N THR A 388 -9.40 -5.48 0.82
CA THR A 388 -9.33 -4.84 2.14
C THR A 388 -10.39 -3.75 2.24
N TYR A 389 -11.20 -3.81 3.30
CA TYR A 389 -12.35 -2.93 3.48
C TYR A 389 -12.01 -1.76 4.40
N TYR A 390 -12.32 -0.59 3.92
CA TYR A 390 -12.33 0.67 4.65
C TYR A 390 -13.71 1.29 4.49
N THR A 391 -13.97 2.44 5.07
CA THR A 391 -15.16 3.20 4.76
C THR A 391 -14.82 4.47 3.97
N ASP A 392 -15.76 4.92 3.14
CA ASP A 392 -15.73 6.27 2.61
C ASP A 392 -16.09 7.28 3.73
N ARG A 393 -16.12 8.55 3.38
CA ARG A 393 -16.47 9.62 4.34
C ARG A 393 -17.95 9.67 4.71
N GLN A 394 -18.84 9.00 3.96
CA GLN A 394 -20.25 8.81 4.33
C GLN A 394 -20.45 7.59 5.26
N GLY A 395 -19.43 6.73 5.39
CA GLY A 395 -19.48 5.55 6.24
C GLY A 395 -19.85 4.27 5.52
N LEU A 396 -19.71 4.24 4.20
CA LEU A 396 -19.90 3.03 3.41
C LEU A 396 -18.63 2.20 3.34
N PRO A 397 -18.71 0.88 3.49
CA PRO A 397 -17.59 0.00 3.18
C PRO A 397 -17.16 0.13 1.71
N VAL A 398 -15.88 0.39 1.52
CA VAL A 398 -15.23 0.47 0.22
C VAL A 398 -14.08 -0.51 0.20
N CYS A 399 -14.06 -1.38 -0.80
CA CYS A 399 -12.97 -2.33 -1.01
C CYS A 399 -11.80 -1.65 -1.72
N ILE A 400 -10.61 -1.82 -1.18
CA ILE A 400 -9.36 -1.40 -1.84
C ILE A 400 -8.32 -2.51 -1.79
N ASP A 401 -7.38 -2.49 -2.71
CA ASP A 401 -6.11 -3.21 -2.57
C ASP A 401 -5.14 -2.35 -1.77
N ILE A 402 -4.95 -2.67 -0.49
CA ILE A 402 -4.03 -1.90 0.38
C ILE A 402 -2.60 -1.90 -0.15
N THR A 403 -2.21 -2.91 -0.93
CA THR A 403 -0.87 -2.99 -1.53
C THR A 403 -0.75 -2.21 -2.84
N GLY A 404 -1.87 -1.94 -3.51
CA GLY A 404 -1.92 -1.30 -4.82
C GLY A 404 -1.32 -2.14 -5.97
N LYS A 405 -1.08 -3.42 -5.75
CA LYS A 405 -0.34 -4.30 -6.68
C LYS A 405 -1.20 -5.37 -7.35
N GLU A 406 -2.25 -5.82 -6.67
CA GLU A 406 -3.05 -6.99 -7.07
C GLU A 406 -4.30 -6.63 -7.89
N GLY A 407 -4.71 -5.35 -7.89
CA GLY A 407 -5.88 -4.87 -8.62
C GLY A 407 -5.68 -4.84 -10.14
N LYS A 408 -6.77 -4.71 -10.90
CA LYS A 408 -6.73 -4.54 -12.36
C LYS A 408 -5.85 -3.35 -12.79
N LYS A 409 -5.84 -2.28 -12.00
CA LYS A 409 -4.94 -1.14 -12.18
C LYS A 409 -3.81 -1.25 -11.18
N LYS A 410 -2.63 -1.62 -11.64
CA LYS A 410 -1.42 -1.65 -10.82
C LYS A 410 -0.98 -0.24 -10.47
N MET A 411 -0.95 0.09 -9.18
CA MET A 411 -0.59 1.42 -8.66
C MET A 411 0.84 1.46 -8.11
N THR A 412 1.38 0.31 -7.66
CA THR A 412 2.68 0.18 -6.99
C THR A 412 3.55 -0.88 -7.65
N ASP A 413 4.85 -0.78 -7.48
CA ASP A 413 5.81 -1.79 -7.92
C ASP A 413 6.12 -2.83 -6.83
N ASN A 414 5.95 -2.46 -5.56
CA ASN A 414 6.10 -3.35 -4.42
C ASN A 414 4.92 -3.16 -3.43
N ALA A 415 4.72 -4.16 -2.57
CA ALA A 415 3.66 -4.18 -1.57
C ALA A 415 4.12 -3.68 -0.19
N ASN A 416 5.33 -3.15 -0.10
CA ASN A 416 5.88 -2.69 1.17
C ASN A 416 5.25 -1.37 1.60
N PHE A 417 5.01 -1.25 2.88
CA PHE A 417 4.42 -0.04 3.44
C PHE A 417 5.16 0.47 4.67
N PHE A 418 4.98 1.75 4.96
CA PHE A 418 5.21 2.29 6.28
C PHE A 418 3.97 3.03 6.79
N CYS A 419 3.74 2.92 8.09
CA CYS A 419 2.62 3.55 8.76
C CYS A 419 3.12 4.48 9.87
N ILE A 420 2.69 5.75 9.86
CA ILE A 420 3.05 6.73 10.87
C ILE A 420 1.78 7.23 11.56
N GLY A 421 1.77 7.15 12.89
CA GLY A 421 0.66 7.66 13.68
C GLY A 421 1.07 7.99 15.09
N PRO A 422 0.87 9.23 15.56
CA PRO A 422 1.13 9.63 16.93
C PRO A 422 0.40 8.75 17.95
N SER A 423 0.89 8.72 19.18
CA SER A 423 0.18 8.03 20.27
C SER A 423 -1.26 8.54 20.42
N GLY A 424 -2.22 7.62 20.45
CA GLY A 424 -3.66 7.91 20.54
C GLY A 424 -4.33 8.22 19.18
N SER A 425 -3.61 8.18 18.05
CA SER A 425 -4.20 8.38 16.72
C SER A 425 -5.03 7.20 16.19
N GLY A 426 -5.00 6.05 16.86
CA GLY A 426 -5.69 4.82 16.44
C GLY A 426 -4.81 3.85 15.64
N LYS A 427 -3.49 4.00 15.70
CA LYS A 427 -2.51 3.18 14.97
C LYS A 427 -2.72 1.68 15.16
N SER A 428 -2.70 1.19 16.41
CA SER A 428 -2.87 -0.24 16.71
C SER A 428 -4.25 -0.75 16.30
N PHE A 429 -5.29 0.07 16.42
CA PHE A 429 -6.65 -0.26 15.97
C PHE A 429 -6.69 -0.47 14.44
N HIS A 430 -6.12 0.47 13.69
CA HIS A 430 -5.99 0.35 12.24
C HIS A 430 -5.18 -0.89 11.83
N MET A 431 -4.03 -1.11 12.47
CA MET A 431 -3.18 -2.25 12.13
C MET A 431 -3.82 -3.60 12.47
N ASN A 432 -4.58 -3.71 13.57
CA ASN A 432 -5.36 -4.90 13.88
C ASN A 432 -6.41 -5.19 12.79
N SER A 433 -7.08 -4.16 12.28
CA SER A 433 -8.01 -4.29 11.14
C SER A 433 -7.28 -4.81 9.88
N VAL A 434 -6.10 -4.25 9.57
CA VAL A 434 -5.29 -4.71 8.42
C VAL A 434 -4.85 -6.16 8.60
N VAL A 435 -4.35 -6.54 9.78
CA VAL A 435 -3.90 -7.91 10.08
C VAL A 435 -5.05 -8.90 9.94
N ARG A 436 -6.25 -8.59 10.51
CA ARG A 436 -7.46 -9.41 10.34
C ARG A 436 -7.74 -9.67 8.87
N GLN A 437 -7.84 -8.63 8.09
CA GLN A 437 -8.21 -8.72 6.68
C GLN A 437 -7.15 -9.48 5.85
N LEU A 438 -5.85 -9.30 6.16
CA LEU A 438 -4.79 -10.08 5.51
C LEU A 438 -4.89 -11.58 5.83
N LEU A 439 -5.18 -11.94 7.08
CA LEU A 439 -5.38 -13.34 7.48
C LEU A 439 -6.59 -13.97 6.78
N GLU A 440 -7.70 -13.23 6.67
CA GLU A 440 -8.91 -13.65 5.96
C GLU A 440 -8.67 -13.82 4.45
N GLN A 441 -7.72 -13.06 3.88
CA GLN A 441 -7.28 -13.16 2.49
C GLN A 441 -6.13 -14.17 2.28
N ASN A 442 -6.02 -15.18 3.15
CA ASN A 442 -5.00 -16.23 3.10
C ASN A 442 -3.55 -15.70 3.05
N THR A 443 -3.28 -14.61 3.76
CA THR A 443 -1.94 -14.09 3.97
C THR A 443 -1.45 -14.56 5.33
N ASP A 444 -0.28 -15.21 5.38
CA ASP A 444 0.38 -15.51 6.65
C ASP A 444 1.02 -14.23 7.21
N VAL A 445 0.85 -13.98 8.50
CA VAL A 445 1.33 -12.74 9.13
C VAL A 445 2.34 -13.08 10.23
N VAL A 446 3.49 -12.41 10.17
CA VAL A 446 4.48 -12.36 11.27
C VAL A 446 4.53 -10.93 11.77
N MET A 447 4.32 -10.77 13.07
CA MET A 447 4.22 -9.46 13.72
C MET A 447 5.28 -9.31 14.79
N VAL A 448 5.95 -8.16 14.82
CA VAL A 448 6.79 -7.73 15.95
C VAL A 448 6.04 -6.64 16.67
N ASP A 449 5.63 -6.92 17.91
CA ASP A 449 4.84 -6.04 18.77
C ASP A 449 5.68 -5.49 19.92
N THR A 450 5.42 -4.24 20.32
CA THR A 450 6.11 -3.55 21.40
C THR A 450 5.11 -2.89 22.39
N GLY A 451 3.97 -3.46 22.60
CA GLY A 451 2.95 -2.85 23.46
C GLY A 451 1.76 -3.74 23.75
N ASP A 452 1.89 -5.04 23.58
CA ASP A 452 0.83 -6.04 23.84
C ASP A 452 -0.48 -5.72 23.10
N SER A 453 -0.34 -5.20 21.87
CA SER A 453 -1.48 -4.71 21.08
C SER A 453 -2.22 -5.80 20.30
N TYR A 454 -1.60 -6.96 20.07
CA TYR A 454 -2.11 -8.02 19.19
C TYR A 454 -2.44 -9.33 19.88
N GLU A 455 -2.38 -9.40 21.24
CA GLU A 455 -2.73 -10.60 22.01
C GLU A 455 -4.14 -11.10 21.70
N GLY A 456 -5.12 -10.17 21.65
CA GLY A 456 -6.52 -10.50 21.41
C GLY A 456 -6.77 -11.13 20.05
N ILE A 457 -6.32 -10.48 18.97
CA ILE A 457 -6.50 -11.00 17.61
C ILE A 457 -5.67 -12.26 17.37
N CYS A 458 -4.48 -12.36 18.00
CA CYS A 458 -3.66 -13.57 17.93
C CYS A 458 -4.38 -14.77 18.55
N GLY A 459 -4.99 -14.58 19.73
CA GLY A 459 -5.78 -15.59 20.37
C GLY A 459 -7.03 -15.97 19.57
N TYR A 460 -7.68 -15.01 18.92
CA TYR A 460 -8.86 -15.24 18.10
C TYR A 460 -8.57 -16.16 16.89
N TYR A 461 -7.45 -15.95 16.19
CA TYR A 461 -7.03 -16.77 15.04
C TYR A 461 -6.22 -18.01 15.45
N ASN A 462 -6.14 -18.36 16.74
CA ASN A 462 -5.31 -19.43 17.27
C ASN A 462 -3.85 -19.32 16.81
N GLY A 463 -3.35 -18.08 16.73
CA GLY A 463 -1.96 -17.80 16.35
C GLY A 463 -0.99 -18.06 17.50
N THR A 464 0.28 -18.08 17.18
CA THR A 464 1.36 -18.28 18.15
C THR A 464 1.82 -16.95 18.72
N TYR A 465 1.54 -16.70 20.00
CA TYR A 465 1.96 -15.50 20.73
C TYR A 465 3.21 -15.80 21.56
N ILE A 466 4.33 -15.17 21.21
CA ILE A 466 5.65 -15.38 21.84
C ILE A 466 6.05 -14.09 22.56
N ALA A 467 5.83 -14.05 23.88
CA ALA A 467 6.25 -12.92 24.70
C ALA A 467 7.61 -13.17 25.32
N TYR A 468 8.51 -12.19 25.20
CA TYR A 468 9.82 -12.24 25.86
C TYR A 468 9.67 -12.13 27.39
N SER A 469 10.34 -13.05 28.10
CA SER A 469 10.59 -12.89 29.55
C SER A 469 12.00 -13.39 29.86
N LYS A 470 12.56 -12.95 31.00
CA LYS A 470 13.87 -13.44 31.44
C LYS A 470 13.89 -14.95 31.67
N GLU A 471 12.74 -15.52 32.09
CA GLU A 471 12.56 -16.96 32.32
C GLU A 471 12.29 -17.73 31.02
N LYS A 472 11.73 -17.06 30.03
CA LYS A 472 11.46 -17.61 28.69
C LYS A 472 11.92 -16.60 27.64
N PRO A 473 13.23 -16.52 27.37
CA PRO A 473 13.71 -15.64 26.28
C PRO A 473 13.22 -16.15 24.93
N ILE A 474 13.06 -15.23 23.99
CA ILE A 474 12.86 -15.60 22.58
C ILE A 474 14.16 -16.23 22.14
N SER A 475 14.15 -17.53 21.98
CA SER A 475 15.35 -18.30 21.66
C SER A 475 15.15 -19.04 20.33
N MET A 476 16.14 -18.94 19.48
CA MET A 476 16.21 -19.65 18.21
C MET A 476 17.65 -20.00 17.91
N ASN A 477 17.86 -21.14 17.24
CA ASN A 477 19.16 -21.48 16.71
C ASN A 477 19.27 -21.03 15.23
N PRO A 478 19.79 -19.84 14.94
CA PRO A 478 19.89 -19.33 13.58
C PRO A 478 20.97 -20.04 12.75
N PHE A 479 21.84 -20.85 13.39
CA PHE A 479 22.90 -21.60 12.71
C PHE A 479 22.41 -22.91 12.07
N LYS A 480 21.23 -23.38 12.46
CA LYS A 480 20.65 -24.62 11.92
C LYS A 480 20.26 -24.42 10.45
N VAL A 481 20.81 -25.24 9.58
CA VAL A 481 20.60 -25.23 8.13
C VAL A 481 20.43 -26.65 7.66
N THR A 482 19.46 -26.91 6.80
CA THR A 482 19.29 -28.23 6.16
C THR A 482 20.30 -28.39 5.01
N LYS A 483 20.54 -29.63 4.61
CA LYS A 483 21.44 -29.91 3.49
C LYS A 483 20.95 -29.28 2.17
N GLU A 484 19.64 -29.28 1.94
CA GLU A 484 19.03 -28.66 0.77
C GLU A 484 19.20 -27.13 0.76
N GLU A 485 19.04 -26.47 1.91
CA GLU A 485 19.29 -25.02 2.03
C GLU A 485 20.76 -24.67 1.82
N TYR A 486 21.67 -25.51 2.32
CA TYR A 486 23.11 -25.31 2.10
C TYR A 486 23.48 -25.44 0.62
N GLU A 487 22.94 -26.42 -0.10
CA GLU A 487 23.23 -26.64 -1.51
C GLU A 487 22.58 -25.59 -2.45
N LEU A 488 21.37 -25.10 -2.12
CA LEU A 488 20.59 -24.24 -3.02
C LEU A 488 20.65 -22.75 -2.70
N ASN A 489 20.71 -22.36 -1.40
CA ASN A 489 20.47 -20.96 -0.97
C ASN A 489 21.45 -20.47 0.10
N PHE A 490 22.61 -21.10 0.27
CA PHE A 490 23.56 -20.78 1.35
C PHE A 490 24.04 -19.31 1.35
N GLY A 491 24.12 -18.67 0.19
CA GLY A 491 24.60 -17.29 0.07
C GLY A 491 23.82 -16.28 0.91
N GLU A 492 22.50 -16.46 1.01
CA GLU A 492 21.64 -15.56 1.79
C GLU A 492 21.75 -15.85 3.29
N LYS A 493 21.76 -17.13 3.67
CA LYS A 493 21.96 -17.54 5.07
C LYS A 493 23.31 -17.08 5.61
N LYS A 494 24.35 -17.19 4.80
CA LYS A 494 25.68 -16.67 5.09
C LYS A 494 25.66 -15.16 5.37
N ASN A 495 24.97 -14.37 4.53
CA ASN A 495 24.84 -12.92 4.72
C ASN A 495 24.08 -12.58 6.00
N PHE A 496 23.03 -13.33 6.30
CA PHE A 496 22.31 -13.17 7.57
C PHE A 496 23.23 -13.44 8.78
N LEU A 497 23.92 -14.60 8.81
CA LEU A 497 24.81 -14.96 9.91
C LEU A 497 25.97 -13.97 10.06
N LYS A 498 26.51 -13.49 8.95
CA LYS A 498 27.51 -12.43 8.94
C LYS A 498 26.97 -11.15 9.61
N SER A 499 25.76 -10.73 9.25
CA SER A 499 25.10 -9.56 9.87
C SER A 499 24.87 -9.77 11.37
N LEU A 500 24.43 -10.96 11.77
CA LEU A 500 24.21 -11.32 13.17
C LEU A 500 25.52 -11.24 13.98
N ILE A 501 26.61 -11.83 13.46
CA ILE A 501 27.89 -11.81 14.12
C ILE A 501 28.44 -10.39 14.25
N PHE A 502 28.33 -9.57 13.20
CA PHE A 502 28.75 -8.17 13.26
C PHE A 502 27.89 -7.33 14.19
N MET A 503 26.60 -7.60 14.26
CA MET A 503 25.72 -6.90 15.20
C MET A 503 26.15 -7.16 16.64
N ILE A 504 26.51 -8.40 16.97
CA ILE A 504 27.02 -8.76 18.28
C ILE A 504 28.42 -8.15 18.49
N PHE A 505 29.34 -8.29 17.53
CA PHE A 505 30.74 -7.93 17.68
C PHE A 505 31.01 -6.42 17.61
N LYS A 506 30.36 -5.72 16.66
CA LYS A 506 30.58 -4.31 16.36
C LYS A 506 29.50 -3.37 16.87
N GLY A 507 28.29 -3.88 17.18
CA GLY A 507 27.15 -3.05 17.54
C GLY A 507 26.83 -2.03 16.44
N ASN A 508 27.01 -0.74 16.75
CA ASN A 508 26.72 0.36 15.84
C ASN A 508 27.89 0.76 14.93
N SER A 509 29.06 0.07 15.01
CA SER A 509 30.22 0.40 14.21
C SER A 509 30.27 -0.40 12.91
N PHE A 510 30.81 0.21 11.83
CA PHE A 510 31.01 -0.51 10.57
C PHE A 510 32.17 -1.50 10.67
N PRO A 511 32.03 -2.73 10.13
CA PRO A 511 33.15 -3.65 10.00
C PRO A 511 34.16 -3.14 8.94
N THR A 512 35.41 -3.44 9.15
CA THR A 512 36.44 -3.21 8.13
C THR A 512 36.34 -4.28 7.02
N LYS A 513 36.92 -4.01 5.86
CA LYS A 513 36.94 -4.98 4.74
C LYS A 513 37.65 -6.30 5.10
N ILE A 514 38.66 -6.21 5.96
CA ILE A 514 39.42 -7.39 6.44
C ILE A 514 38.55 -8.23 7.37
N GLU A 515 37.86 -7.59 8.31
CA GLU A 515 36.89 -8.26 9.20
C GLU A 515 35.75 -8.92 8.41
N ASP A 516 35.23 -8.21 7.43
CA ASP A 516 34.14 -8.74 6.56
C ASP A 516 34.61 -9.99 5.81
N MET A 517 35.78 -9.96 5.22
CA MET A 517 36.36 -11.11 4.52
C MET A 517 36.62 -12.28 5.48
N LEU A 518 37.18 -12.01 6.65
CA LEU A 518 37.54 -13.04 7.63
C LEU A 518 36.31 -13.76 8.20
N ILE A 519 35.31 -13.02 8.64
CA ILE A 519 34.05 -13.59 9.16
C ILE A 519 33.31 -14.35 8.07
N ASN A 520 33.23 -13.79 6.83
CA ASN A 520 32.62 -14.46 5.70
C ASN A 520 33.32 -15.82 5.41
N GLN A 521 34.64 -15.86 5.39
CA GLN A 521 35.43 -17.09 5.19
C GLN A 521 35.19 -18.09 6.32
N THR A 522 35.20 -17.63 7.56
CA THR A 522 35.01 -18.49 8.75
C THR A 522 33.62 -19.13 8.75
N ILE A 523 32.55 -18.41 8.33
CA ILE A 523 31.20 -18.98 8.20
C ILE A 523 31.18 -20.05 7.11
N VAL A 524 31.76 -19.81 5.94
CA VAL A 524 31.80 -20.80 4.86
C VAL A 524 32.51 -22.08 5.32
N GLU A 525 33.70 -21.94 5.90
CA GLU A 525 34.52 -23.08 6.37
C GLU A 525 33.85 -23.84 7.53
N TYR A 526 33.03 -23.15 8.38
CA TYR A 526 32.26 -23.79 9.44
C TYR A 526 31.20 -24.75 8.89
N TYR A 527 30.44 -24.31 7.86
CA TYR A 527 29.43 -25.16 7.23
C TYR A 527 30.09 -26.27 6.37
N GLU A 528 31.20 -25.98 5.73
CA GLU A 528 31.98 -27.03 5.03
C GLU A 528 32.46 -28.10 6.01
N ALA A 529 32.94 -27.71 7.18
CA ALA A 529 33.37 -28.64 8.22
C ALA A 529 32.24 -29.51 8.79
N TYR A 530 30.96 -29.07 8.64
CA TYR A 530 29.81 -29.84 9.05
C TYR A 530 29.28 -30.74 7.92
N PHE A 531 29.03 -30.19 6.72
CA PHE A 531 28.43 -30.93 5.61
C PHE A 531 29.41 -31.79 4.82
N ASN A 532 30.63 -31.32 4.69
CA ASN A 532 31.70 -31.95 3.93
C ASN A 532 32.97 -31.99 4.81
N PRO A 533 33.01 -32.77 5.91
CA PRO A 533 34.11 -32.78 6.82
C PRO A 533 35.40 -33.15 6.09
N PHE A 534 36.43 -32.35 6.33
CA PHE A 534 37.74 -32.51 5.70
C PHE A 534 38.36 -33.86 6.08
N GLU A 535 38.70 -34.71 5.11
CA GLU A 535 39.40 -35.97 5.33
C GLU A 535 40.90 -35.81 5.06
N ARG A 536 41.25 -35.34 3.87
CA ARG A 536 42.62 -35.07 3.44
C ARG A 536 42.63 -34.12 2.23
N PHE A 537 43.80 -33.48 1.99
CA PHE A 537 44.01 -32.78 0.76
C PHE A 537 44.12 -33.75 -0.43
N SER A 538 43.59 -33.37 -1.56
CA SER A 538 43.88 -34.05 -2.81
C SER A 538 45.33 -33.89 -3.24
N ASP A 539 45.86 -34.81 -4.01
CA ASP A 539 47.25 -34.78 -4.47
C ASP A 539 47.59 -33.47 -5.19
N SER A 540 46.64 -32.88 -5.92
CA SER A 540 46.83 -31.61 -6.63
C SER A 540 46.88 -30.41 -5.66
N GLU A 541 46.04 -30.39 -4.61
CA GLU A 541 46.04 -29.34 -3.60
C GLU A 541 47.28 -29.41 -2.74
N ARG A 542 47.70 -30.62 -2.36
CA ARG A 542 48.93 -30.88 -1.62
C ARG A 542 50.18 -30.40 -2.39
N GLU A 543 50.24 -30.62 -3.69
CA GLU A 543 51.34 -30.15 -4.52
C GLU A 543 51.28 -28.60 -4.71
N ALA A 544 50.10 -28.00 -4.90
CA ALA A 544 49.94 -26.56 -4.98
C ALA A 544 50.39 -25.87 -3.65
N LEU A 545 50.00 -26.44 -2.50
CA LEU A 545 50.37 -25.95 -1.19
C LEU A 545 51.87 -26.07 -0.98
N ARG A 546 52.48 -27.22 -1.39
CA ARG A 546 53.91 -27.47 -1.38
C ARG A 546 54.67 -26.41 -2.19
N GLN A 547 54.21 -26.11 -3.38
CA GLN A 547 54.86 -25.07 -4.25
C GLN A 547 54.76 -23.69 -3.62
N LYS A 548 53.59 -23.31 -3.04
CA LYS A 548 53.40 -22.02 -2.36
C LYS A 548 54.34 -21.87 -1.16
N LEU A 549 54.42 -22.90 -0.32
CA LEU A 549 55.30 -22.91 0.85
C LEU A 549 56.79 -22.95 0.47
N LEU A 550 57.14 -23.64 -0.63
CA LEU A 550 58.51 -23.69 -1.13
C LEU A 550 58.99 -22.32 -1.63
N VAL A 551 58.09 -21.55 -2.30
CA VAL A 551 58.41 -20.20 -2.74
C VAL A 551 58.62 -19.29 -1.53
N ALA A 552 57.73 -19.37 -0.54
CA ALA A 552 57.85 -18.59 0.70
C ALA A 552 59.16 -18.92 1.47
N ALA A 553 59.50 -20.20 1.64
CA ALA A 553 60.70 -20.63 2.29
C ALA A 553 61.99 -20.19 1.56
N LYS A 554 61.96 -20.16 0.22
CA LYS A 554 63.09 -19.66 -0.57
C LYS A 554 63.26 -18.14 -0.49
N MET A 555 62.21 -17.39 -0.19
CA MET A 555 62.30 -15.95 0.00
C MET A 555 62.81 -15.56 1.42
N GLU A 556 62.68 -16.47 2.39
CA GLU A 556 63.12 -16.28 3.77
C GLU A 556 64.49 -16.92 4.05
N ASP A 557 65.10 -17.64 3.09
CA ASP A 557 66.37 -18.38 3.25
C ASP A 557 67.53 -17.43 3.30
N ASP A 558 68.09 -17.25 4.51
CA ASP A 558 69.24 -16.40 4.75
C ASP A 558 70.57 -17.23 4.66
N TYR A 559 71.69 -16.64 4.24
CA TYR A 559 72.96 -17.31 4.02
C TYR A 559 73.44 -18.04 5.24
N GLU A 560 73.19 -17.56 6.45
CA GLU A 560 73.53 -18.21 7.72
C GLU A 560 72.78 -19.53 7.94
N GLN A 561 71.45 -19.58 7.62
CA GLN A 561 70.64 -20.78 7.72
C GLN A 561 71.02 -21.85 6.69
N TYR A 562 71.43 -21.40 5.47
CA TYR A 562 71.92 -22.30 4.43
C TYR A 562 73.27 -22.98 4.95
N THR A 563 74.23 -22.21 5.49
CA THR A 563 75.50 -22.72 5.94
C THR A 563 75.32 -23.70 7.11
N HIS A 564 74.45 -23.36 8.06
CA HIS A 564 74.16 -24.26 9.21
C HIS A 564 73.51 -25.55 8.81
N SER A 565 72.58 -25.49 7.82
CA SER A 565 71.87 -26.66 7.26
C SER A 565 72.82 -27.57 6.48
N MET A 566 73.82 -27.02 5.78
CA MET A 566 74.84 -27.78 5.09
C MET A 566 75.81 -28.48 6.05
N GLU A 567 76.19 -27.84 7.15
CA GLU A 567 77.02 -28.45 8.21
C GLU A 567 76.30 -29.63 8.88
N ASP A 568 74.95 -29.51 9.11
CA ASP A 568 74.15 -30.62 9.62
C ASP A 568 74.00 -31.80 8.64
N ILE A 569 73.92 -31.51 7.34
CA ILE A 569 73.96 -32.58 6.30
C ILE A 569 75.29 -33.30 6.29
N ASP A 570 76.44 -32.59 6.43
CA ASP A 570 77.76 -33.20 6.50
C ASP A 570 77.92 -34.05 7.74
N ARG A 571 77.35 -33.61 8.90
CA ARG A 571 77.31 -34.44 10.15
C ARG A 571 76.53 -35.72 9.90
N GLN A 572 75.35 -35.65 9.27
CA GLN A 572 74.48 -36.81 9.02
C GLN A 572 75.06 -37.81 8.00
N ILE A 573 75.86 -37.32 7.05
CA ILE A 573 76.59 -38.22 6.12
C ILE A 573 77.69 -38.99 6.86
N ASN A 574 78.32 -38.36 7.88
CA ASN A 574 79.49 -38.91 8.56
C ASN A 574 79.18 -39.70 9.84
N THR A 575 77.97 -39.70 10.38
CA THR A 575 77.57 -40.41 11.60
C THR A 575 76.91 -41.76 11.34
N GLU A 576 77.25 -42.82 12.13
CA GLU A 576 76.72 -44.18 11.93
C GLU A 576 75.31 -44.45 12.45
N GLU A 577 74.60 -43.44 13.03
CA GLU A 577 73.40 -43.61 13.80
C GLU A 577 72.08 -43.79 12.97
N VAL A 578 72.16 -43.98 11.67
CA VAL A 578 70.98 -44.01 10.78
C VAL A 578 70.42 -45.43 10.57
N GLN A 579 71.03 -46.48 11.20
CA GLN A 579 70.58 -47.86 10.93
C GLN A 579 69.30 -48.30 11.72
N GLU A 580 68.97 -47.72 12.86
CA GLU A 580 67.87 -48.22 13.70
C GLU A 580 66.48 -47.67 13.40
N LYS A 581 66.35 -46.55 12.62
CA LYS A 581 64.99 -45.96 12.26
C LYS A 581 64.42 -46.51 11.00
N ALA A 582 65.04 -47.45 10.32
CA ALA A 582 64.63 -47.99 9.01
C ALA A 582 63.57 -49.12 9.09
N GLU A 583 63.17 -49.61 10.26
CA GLU A 583 62.29 -50.74 10.42
C GLU A 583 60.76 -50.40 10.34
N SER A 584 60.42 -49.14 10.46
CA SER A 584 58.97 -48.72 10.22
C SER A 584 58.80 -48.07 8.86
N ARG A 585 59.06 -48.82 7.79
CA ARG A 585 58.86 -48.37 6.39
C ARG A 585 57.46 -47.95 6.00
N ALA A 586 56.49 -48.21 6.83
CA ALA A 586 55.04 -47.89 6.54
C ALA A 586 54.61 -46.46 6.93
N LEU A 587 55.45 -45.65 7.53
CA LEU A 587 55.15 -44.30 8.05
C LEU A 587 56.06 -43.17 7.54
N LEU A 588 56.94 -43.45 6.57
CA LEU A 588 57.86 -42.44 6.05
C LEU A 588 57.24 -41.71 4.83
N LEU A 589 57.34 -40.38 4.82
CA LEU A 589 56.97 -39.57 3.64
C LEU A 589 57.87 -39.86 2.44
N PRO A 590 57.41 -39.76 1.22
CA PRO A 590 58.21 -39.98 -0.01
C PRO A 590 59.51 -39.16 -0.02
N SER A 591 59.47 -37.95 0.51
CA SER A 591 60.63 -37.05 0.66
C SER A 591 61.63 -37.60 1.70
N GLU A 592 61.22 -38.24 2.78
CA GLU A 592 62.07 -38.89 3.75
C GLU A 592 62.77 -40.17 3.20
N VAL A 593 62.03 -40.97 2.42
CA VAL A 593 62.55 -42.10 1.71
C VAL A 593 63.69 -41.69 0.75
N ARG A 594 63.47 -40.62 -0.01
CA ARG A 594 64.41 -40.07 -0.96
C ARG A 594 65.66 -39.55 -0.24
N ARG A 595 65.48 -38.89 0.91
CA ARG A 595 66.58 -38.40 1.76
C ARG A 595 67.50 -39.56 2.22
N LEU A 596 66.91 -40.64 2.74
CA LEU A 596 67.69 -41.80 3.20
C LEU A 596 68.48 -42.46 2.04
N LYS A 597 67.88 -42.49 0.85
CA LYS A 597 68.52 -43.00 -0.36
C LYS A 597 69.76 -42.14 -0.75
N LEU A 598 69.60 -40.82 -0.74
CA LEU A 598 70.70 -39.88 -1.07
C LEU A 598 71.83 -39.95 -0.05
N ILE A 599 71.54 -40.03 1.28
CA ILE A 599 72.56 -40.19 2.31
C ILE A 599 73.33 -41.48 2.10
N ARG A 600 72.63 -42.59 1.76
CA ARG A 600 73.37 -43.87 1.48
C ARG A 600 74.26 -43.74 0.25
N GLN A 601 73.83 -43.10 -0.78
CA GLN A 601 74.60 -42.83 -2.01
C GLN A 601 75.81 -41.93 -1.72
N CYS A 602 75.65 -40.87 -0.93
CA CYS A 602 76.79 -40.03 -0.49
C CYS A 602 77.82 -40.82 0.29
N ARG A 603 77.40 -41.70 1.24
CA ARG A 603 78.29 -42.52 2.02
C ARG A 603 79.09 -43.49 1.17
N SER A 604 78.46 -44.16 0.20
CA SER A 604 79.11 -45.06 -0.73
C SER A 604 80.21 -44.35 -1.58
N LEU A 605 79.91 -43.11 -1.97
CA LEU A 605 80.83 -42.28 -2.69
C LEU A 605 81.95 -41.72 -1.80
N THR A 606 81.66 -41.40 -0.55
CA THR A 606 82.70 -40.98 0.43
C THR A 606 83.67 -42.15 0.74
N ALA A 607 83.13 -43.36 0.83
CA ALA A 607 83.95 -44.57 0.96
C ALA A 607 84.88 -44.78 -0.27
N LEU A 608 84.42 -44.49 -1.46
CA LEU A 608 85.17 -44.55 -2.67
C LEU A 608 86.34 -43.48 -2.70
N ILE A 609 86.10 -42.29 -2.17
CA ILE A 609 87.15 -41.23 -2.08
C ILE A 609 88.27 -41.64 -1.12
N ASN A 610 87.86 -42.34 -0.05
CA ASN A 610 88.80 -42.81 0.98
C ASN A 610 89.50 -44.09 0.61
N ASP A 611 89.20 -44.74 -0.51
CA ASP A 611 89.88 -45.97 -0.98
C ASP A 611 91.18 -45.60 -1.67
N GLU A 612 92.27 -46.19 -1.14
CA GLU A 612 93.65 -46.01 -1.66
C GLU A 612 93.84 -46.55 -3.09
N ALA A 613 93.01 -47.50 -3.54
CA ALA A 613 92.99 -48.11 -4.86
C ALA A 613 92.29 -47.28 -5.94
N ALA A 614 91.54 -46.22 -5.60
CA ALA A 614 90.78 -45.40 -6.52
C ALA A 614 91.70 -44.37 -7.27
N THR A 615 91.52 -44.18 -8.52
CA THR A 615 92.20 -43.15 -9.36
C THR A 615 91.74 -41.72 -8.98
N GLU A 616 92.67 -40.72 -9.18
CA GLU A 616 92.43 -39.34 -8.90
C GLU A 616 91.21 -38.79 -9.68
N SER A 617 91.00 -39.26 -10.94
CA SER A 617 89.89 -38.90 -11.77
C SER A 617 88.54 -39.46 -11.25
N GLU A 618 88.58 -40.62 -10.62
CA GLU A 618 87.44 -41.26 -9.97
C GLU A 618 87.04 -40.50 -8.68
N LYS A 619 88.03 -40.03 -7.90
CA LYS A 619 87.85 -39.26 -6.70
C LYS A 619 87.27 -37.87 -6.97
N GLU A 620 87.75 -37.17 -8.01
CA GLU A 620 87.21 -35.89 -8.49
C GLU A 620 85.71 -36.00 -8.95
N ARG A 621 85.45 -37.09 -9.71
CA ARG A 621 84.04 -37.34 -10.13
C ARG A 621 83.12 -37.66 -8.96
N ALA A 622 83.61 -38.44 -8.00
CA ALA A 622 82.83 -38.74 -6.77
C ALA A 622 82.58 -37.49 -5.97
N LEU A 623 83.57 -36.59 -5.82
CA LEU A 623 83.38 -35.28 -5.15
C LEU A 623 82.34 -34.43 -5.83
N ALA A 624 82.36 -34.31 -7.16
CA ALA A 624 81.38 -33.54 -7.88
C ALA A 624 79.96 -34.11 -7.75
N ILE A 625 79.81 -35.44 -7.68
CA ILE A 625 78.54 -36.09 -7.43
C ILE A 625 78.02 -35.89 -6.01
N ILE A 626 78.95 -35.96 -5.03
CA ILE A 626 78.64 -35.69 -3.62
C ILE A 626 78.11 -34.25 -3.43
N GLU A 627 78.78 -33.28 -4.05
CA GLU A 627 78.28 -31.88 -3.98
C GLU A 627 76.91 -31.72 -4.60
N LYS A 628 76.68 -32.37 -5.74
CA LYS A 628 75.38 -32.42 -6.33
C LYS A 628 74.35 -33.02 -5.40
N TYR A 629 74.66 -34.18 -4.76
CA TYR A 629 73.75 -34.83 -3.84
C TYR A 629 73.53 -34.07 -2.52
N LYS A 630 74.56 -33.34 -2.02
CA LYS A 630 74.38 -32.45 -0.88
C LYS A 630 73.40 -31.30 -1.16
N ARG A 631 73.44 -30.68 -2.37
CA ARG A 631 72.46 -29.71 -2.78
C ARG A 631 71.06 -30.32 -2.88
N GLU A 632 70.95 -31.55 -3.41
CA GLU A 632 69.70 -32.27 -3.49
C GLU A 632 69.18 -32.64 -2.10
N LEU A 633 70.04 -33.00 -1.16
CA LEU A 633 69.75 -33.26 0.27
C LEU A 633 69.20 -32.00 0.96
N TYR A 634 69.78 -30.85 0.70
CA TYR A 634 69.36 -29.58 1.22
C TYR A 634 67.91 -29.24 0.75
N ASN A 635 67.68 -29.32 -0.57
CA ASN A 635 66.31 -29.12 -1.18
C ASN A 635 65.30 -30.15 -0.58
N ASN A 636 65.69 -31.36 -0.40
CA ASN A 636 64.88 -32.44 0.16
C ASN A 636 64.62 -32.19 1.65
N SER A 637 65.50 -31.60 2.42
CA SER A 637 65.30 -31.20 3.84
C SER A 637 64.23 -30.12 3.96
N MET A 638 64.26 -29.15 3.02
CA MET A 638 63.18 -28.14 2.91
C MET A 638 61.81 -28.80 2.59
N LEU A 639 61.77 -29.70 1.62
CA LEU A 639 60.58 -30.45 1.28
C LEU A 639 60.03 -31.27 2.44
N ILE A 640 60.88 -31.92 3.25
CA ILE A 640 60.43 -32.64 4.47
C ILE A 640 59.82 -31.69 5.49
N LYS A 641 60.40 -30.51 5.73
CA LYS A 641 59.82 -29.51 6.63
C LYS A 641 58.48 -29.06 6.12
N ILE A 642 58.37 -28.77 4.82
CA ILE A 642 57.10 -28.34 4.17
C ILE A 642 56.06 -29.45 4.22
N ASP A 643 56.41 -30.70 3.89
CA ASP A 643 55.49 -31.83 3.99
C ASP A 643 54.97 -32.02 5.42
N ARG A 644 55.79 -31.88 6.43
CA ARG A 644 55.35 -31.90 7.85
C ARG A 644 54.46 -30.73 8.22
N GLN A 645 54.74 -29.57 7.66
CA GLN A 645 53.84 -28.42 7.83
C GLN A 645 52.47 -28.70 7.17
N ILE A 646 52.45 -29.27 5.97
CA ILE A 646 51.23 -29.69 5.28
C ILE A 646 50.48 -30.74 6.07
N ASP A 647 51.17 -31.79 6.57
CA ASP A 647 50.55 -32.81 7.42
C ASP A 647 49.99 -32.21 8.72
N HIS A 648 50.69 -31.28 9.32
CA HIS A 648 50.18 -30.56 10.50
C HIS A 648 48.93 -29.71 10.18
N MET A 649 48.96 -29.02 9.05
CA MET A 649 47.78 -28.27 8.56
C MET A 649 46.60 -29.22 8.24
N GLU A 650 46.91 -30.39 7.65
CA GLU A 650 45.90 -31.41 7.39
C GLU A 650 45.27 -31.94 8.68
N GLU A 651 46.09 -32.21 9.71
CA GLU A 651 45.62 -32.63 11.03
C GLU A 651 44.83 -31.53 11.74
N GLN A 652 45.27 -30.28 11.65
CA GLN A 652 44.53 -29.15 12.22
C GLN A 652 43.14 -29.00 11.52
N LYS A 653 43.08 -29.11 10.20
CA LYS A 653 41.80 -29.08 9.49
C LYS A 653 40.91 -30.28 9.84
N ARG A 654 41.44 -31.45 10.02
CA ARG A 654 40.72 -32.66 10.43
C ARG A 654 40.14 -32.55 11.83
N ARG A 655 40.83 -31.86 12.75
CA ARG A 655 40.35 -31.58 14.12
C ARG A 655 39.19 -30.58 14.13
N LEU A 656 39.09 -29.67 13.16
CA LEU A 656 38.02 -28.70 13.01
C LEU A 656 36.67 -29.30 12.56
N LYS A 657 36.34 -30.53 12.92
CA LYS A 657 35.06 -31.17 12.60
C LYS A 657 33.94 -30.60 13.46
N VAL A 658 32.94 -30.06 12.83
CA VAL A 658 31.71 -29.58 13.47
C VAL A 658 30.74 -30.74 13.59
N GLN A 659 30.20 -31.01 14.78
CA GLN A 659 29.26 -32.12 15.03
C GLN A 659 27.81 -31.62 15.05
N GLU A 660 27.54 -30.39 15.42
CA GLU A 660 26.24 -29.77 15.59
C GLU A 660 26.28 -28.32 15.13
N LEU A 661 25.24 -27.89 14.45
CA LEU A 661 25.10 -26.50 13.99
C LEU A 661 24.44 -25.66 15.08
N SER A 662 25.23 -24.86 15.80
CA SER A 662 24.78 -23.93 16.84
C SER A 662 25.72 -22.72 16.95
N PHE A 663 25.31 -21.68 17.67
CA PHE A 663 26.22 -20.58 17.99
C PHE A 663 27.40 -21.06 18.81
N ASN A 664 27.22 -21.99 19.76
CA ASN A 664 28.28 -22.54 20.58
C ASN A 664 29.38 -23.19 19.74
N SER A 665 28.98 -24.07 18.82
CA SER A 665 29.97 -24.76 17.96
C SER A 665 30.63 -23.81 16.95
N TYR A 666 29.90 -22.79 16.46
CA TYR A 666 30.49 -21.73 15.63
C TYR A 666 31.51 -20.89 16.41
N TYR A 667 31.19 -20.53 17.64
CA TYR A 667 32.13 -19.77 18.50
C TYR A 667 33.42 -20.54 18.75
N GLU A 668 33.31 -21.81 19.12
CA GLU A 668 34.49 -22.71 19.31
C GLU A 668 35.30 -22.81 18.01
N PHE A 669 34.64 -23.07 16.90
CA PHE A 669 35.27 -23.15 15.58
C PHE A 669 35.97 -21.84 15.18
N ALA A 670 35.33 -20.70 15.38
CA ALA A 670 35.87 -19.40 15.05
C ALA A 670 37.12 -19.05 15.87
N LEU A 671 37.10 -19.35 17.18
CA LEU A 671 38.24 -19.11 18.05
C LEU A 671 39.49 -19.96 17.68
N GLU A 672 39.27 -21.14 17.12
CA GLU A 672 40.37 -22.00 16.67
C GLU A 672 40.80 -21.61 15.24
N ARG A 673 39.84 -21.29 14.36
CA ARG A 673 40.12 -21.09 12.94
C ARG A 673 40.63 -19.69 12.58
N ILE A 674 40.09 -18.64 13.20
CA ILE A 674 40.47 -17.25 12.90
C ILE A 674 41.99 -17.01 13.12
N PRO A 675 42.61 -17.45 14.22
CA PRO A 675 44.05 -17.31 14.39
C PRO A 675 44.88 -18.01 13.30
N GLN A 676 44.42 -19.16 12.82
CA GLN A 676 45.08 -19.87 11.73
C GLN A 676 45.03 -19.09 10.40
N ILE A 677 43.86 -18.50 10.07
CA ILE A 677 43.71 -17.70 8.87
C ILE A 677 44.54 -16.41 8.96
N THR A 678 44.50 -15.72 10.11
CA THR A 678 45.26 -14.47 10.30
C THR A 678 46.77 -14.69 10.20
N GLN A 679 47.27 -15.81 10.70
CA GLN A 679 48.68 -16.19 10.59
C GLN A 679 49.08 -16.53 9.14
N LEU A 680 48.21 -17.25 8.42
CA LEU A 680 48.43 -17.64 7.03
C LEU A 680 48.43 -16.45 6.06
N GLU A 681 47.43 -15.57 6.21
CA GLU A 681 47.21 -14.41 5.32
C GLU A 681 48.01 -13.15 5.79
N LYS A 682 48.74 -13.23 6.93
CA LYS A 682 49.49 -12.12 7.53
C LYS A 682 48.63 -10.85 7.77
N ILE A 683 47.41 -11.06 8.24
CA ILE A 683 46.44 -9.98 8.56
C ILE A 683 46.28 -9.83 10.07
N SER A 684 45.91 -8.60 10.51
CA SER A 684 45.67 -8.35 11.93
C SER A 684 44.19 -8.42 12.24
N PHE A 685 43.77 -9.15 13.27
CA PHE A 685 42.44 -9.22 13.81
C PHE A 685 42.48 -9.35 15.32
N ASN A 686 41.65 -8.61 16.05
CA ASN A 686 41.62 -8.71 17.51
C ASN A 686 40.70 -9.85 17.95
N ILE A 687 41.29 -11.05 18.04
CA ILE A 687 40.57 -12.25 18.46
C ILE A 687 40.13 -12.20 19.94
N HIS A 688 40.87 -11.45 20.77
CA HIS A 688 40.52 -11.34 22.19
C HIS A 688 39.25 -10.52 22.42
N ASP A 689 39.10 -9.41 21.72
CA ASP A 689 37.87 -8.61 21.77
C ASP A 689 36.69 -9.41 21.18
N PHE A 690 36.90 -10.09 20.05
CA PHE A 690 35.90 -10.96 19.45
C PHE A 690 35.43 -12.04 20.43
N ALA A 691 36.39 -12.75 21.07
CA ALA A 691 36.06 -13.77 22.04
C ALA A 691 35.32 -13.21 23.27
N ALA A 692 35.78 -12.07 23.80
CA ALA A 692 35.19 -11.47 25.00
C ALA A 692 33.73 -10.99 24.76
N ILE A 693 33.50 -10.35 23.63
CA ILE A 693 32.16 -9.81 23.27
C ILE A 693 31.18 -10.93 22.98
N LEU A 694 31.56 -11.93 22.19
CA LEU A 694 30.67 -13.02 21.82
C LEU A 694 30.42 -14.02 22.98
N LYS A 695 31.27 -14.04 24.01
CA LYS A 695 31.15 -14.94 25.16
C LYS A 695 29.79 -14.84 25.88
N GLN A 696 29.13 -13.69 25.86
CA GLN A 696 27.82 -13.52 26.50
C GLN A 696 26.71 -14.43 25.91
N PHE A 697 26.85 -14.86 24.66
CA PHE A 697 25.95 -15.79 23.96
C PHE A 697 26.43 -17.24 23.98
N TYR A 698 27.65 -17.49 24.48
CA TYR A 698 28.24 -18.83 24.61
C TYR A 698 27.84 -19.49 25.94
N ARG A 699 28.08 -20.79 26.07
CA ARG A 699 27.79 -21.61 27.27
C ARG A 699 28.15 -20.91 28.57
N GLY A 700 27.20 -20.80 29.49
CA GLY A 700 27.34 -20.09 30.76
C GLY A 700 27.30 -18.56 30.65
N GLY A 701 27.07 -17.99 29.51
CA GLY A 701 26.85 -16.57 29.30
C GLY A 701 25.40 -16.18 29.62
N GLU A 702 25.17 -14.88 29.92
CA GLU A 702 23.84 -14.35 30.29
C GLU A 702 22.79 -14.55 29.19
N LEU A 703 23.21 -14.52 27.92
CA LEU A 703 22.35 -14.60 26.74
C LEU A 703 22.48 -15.92 25.96
N GLU A 704 23.02 -16.97 26.60
CA GLU A 704 23.24 -18.29 25.99
C GLU A 704 21.99 -18.82 25.27
N MET A 705 20.83 -18.73 25.94
CA MET A 705 19.57 -19.28 25.42
C MET A 705 19.08 -18.58 24.14
N THR A 706 19.52 -17.37 23.89
CA THR A 706 19.02 -16.58 22.75
C THR A 706 19.37 -17.20 21.39
N LEU A 707 20.57 -17.82 21.26
CA LEU A 707 21.09 -18.30 19.98
C LEU A 707 21.32 -19.82 19.92
N ASN A 708 21.10 -20.55 21.02
CA ASN A 708 21.47 -21.97 21.13
C ASN A 708 20.29 -22.90 21.44
N SER A 709 19.07 -22.40 21.54
CA SER A 709 17.90 -23.21 21.88
C SER A 709 17.16 -23.65 20.61
N ASP A 710 16.97 -24.96 20.47
CA ASP A 710 16.00 -25.50 19.53
C ASP A 710 14.60 -25.29 20.09
N LEU A 711 13.91 -24.26 19.58
CA LEU A 711 12.47 -24.17 19.79
C LEU A 711 11.80 -25.27 18.95
N ASP A 712 11.13 -26.20 19.61
CA ASP A 712 10.29 -27.24 18.95
C ASP A 712 9.01 -26.69 18.31
N ILE A 713 8.86 -25.36 18.21
CA ILE A 713 7.73 -24.72 17.58
C ILE A 713 7.98 -24.73 16.06
N ASN A 714 7.14 -25.44 15.34
CA ASN A 714 7.16 -25.41 13.88
C ASN A 714 6.60 -24.07 13.36
N LEU A 715 7.33 -22.98 13.62
CA LEU A 715 6.95 -21.61 13.26
C LEU A 715 6.68 -21.44 11.74
N PHE A 716 7.22 -22.34 10.93
CA PHE A 716 6.98 -22.28 9.50
C PHE A 716 5.54 -22.65 9.11
N ASP A 717 4.87 -23.48 9.90
CA ASP A 717 3.49 -23.93 9.63
C ASP A 717 2.43 -22.99 10.20
N GLU A 718 2.80 -22.17 11.18
CA GLU A 718 1.87 -21.21 11.79
C GLU A 718 1.48 -20.10 10.83
N ARG A 719 0.18 -19.83 10.71
CA ARG A 719 -0.32 -18.75 9.85
C ARG A 719 -0.14 -17.36 10.45
N PHE A 720 -0.24 -17.27 11.78
CA PHE A 720 -0.12 -16.01 12.49
C PHE A 720 0.84 -16.14 13.68
N ILE A 721 1.89 -15.35 13.68
CA ILE A 721 2.90 -15.33 14.72
C ILE A 721 3.07 -13.90 15.22
N VAL A 722 2.98 -13.69 16.52
CA VAL A 722 3.24 -12.41 17.18
C VAL A 722 4.42 -12.58 18.12
N PHE A 723 5.45 -11.77 17.91
CA PHE A 723 6.59 -11.64 18.83
C PHE A 723 6.43 -10.37 19.66
N GLU A 724 6.09 -10.52 20.92
CA GLU A 724 5.98 -9.43 21.89
C GLU A 724 7.35 -9.17 22.55
N ILE A 725 7.95 -8.04 22.24
CA ILE A 725 9.31 -7.69 22.63
C ILE A 725 9.42 -6.38 23.43
N ASP A 726 8.33 -5.90 24.01
CA ASP A 726 8.29 -4.65 24.79
C ASP A 726 9.35 -4.61 25.91
N LYS A 727 9.56 -5.74 26.58
CA LYS A 727 10.51 -5.83 27.70
C LYS A 727 11.98 -5.63 27.30
N ILE A 728 12.32 -5.82 26.04
CA ILE A 728 13.69 -5.65 25.52
C ILE A 728 13.81 -4.45 24.57
N LYS A 729 12.74 -3.70 24.33
CA LYS A 729 12.74 -2.60 23.35
C LYS A 729 13.78 -1.52 23.59
N ASP A 730 14.23 -1.36 24.84
CA ASP A 730 15.25 -0.39 25.23
C ASP A 730 16.65 -1.02 25.44
N ASP A 731 16.78 -2.34 25.20
CA ASP A 731 18.07 -3.04 25.25
C ASP A 731 18.80 -2.88 23.89
N PRO A 732 19.93 -2.17 23.86
CA PRO A 732 20.63 -1.85 22.61
C PRO A 732 21.31 -3.07 21.95
N VAL A 733 21.43 -4.19 22.66
CA VAL A 733 22.04 -5.42 22.16
C VAL A 733 20.99 -6.45 21.77
N LEU A 734 20.07 -6.77 22.68
CA LEU A 734 19.06 -7.81 22.47
C LEU A 734 18.01 -7.44 21.43
N PHE A 735 17.50 -6.23 21.48
CA PHE A 735 16.40 -5.82 20.60
C PHE A 735 16.77 -5.97 19.11
N PRO A 736 17.88 -5.43 18.61
CA PRO A 736 18.26 -5.60 17.20
C PRO A 736 18.51 -7.06 16.82
N ILE A 737 19.11 -7.87 17.70
CA ILE A 737 19.41 -9.28 17.44
C ILE A 737 18.10 -10.08 17.30
N VAL A 738 17.15 -9.91 18.22
CA VAL A 738 15.88 -10.60 18.18
C VAL A 738 15.07 -10.21 16.92
N VAL A 739 15.02 -8.92 16.57
CA VAL A 739 14.37 -8.46 15.34
C VAL A 739 15.03 -9.06 14.09
N LEU A 740 16.35 -9.13 14.06
CA LEU A 740 17.08 -9.74 12.95
C LEU A 740 16.76 -11.24 12.80
N ILE A 741 16.66 -11.95 13.89
CA ILE A 741 16.27 -13.37 13.90
C ILE A 741 14.84 -13.56 13.38
N ILE A 742 13.90 -12.74 13.82
CA ILE A 742 12.51 -12.78 13.37
C ILE A 742 12.43 -12.53 11.85
N MET A 743 13.21 -11.59 11.34
CA MET A 743 13.29 -11.34 9.90
C MET A 743 13.84 -12.56 9.13
N ASP A 744 14.84 -13.26 9.65
CA ASP A 744 15.36 -14.48 9.01
C ASP A 744 14.31 -15.59 8.99
N VAL A 745 13.60 -15.81 10.10
CA VAL A 745 12.47 -16.77 10.16
C VAL A 745 11.42 -16.44 9.11
N PHE A 746 11.07 -15.17 8.96
CA PHE A 746 10.11 -14.74 7.95
C PHE A 746 10.62 -15.01 6.52
N LEU A 747 11.88 -14.70 6.23
CA LEU A 747 12.48 -14.96 4.92
C LEU A 747 12.52 -16.46 4.60
N GLN A 748 12.84 -17.30 5.58
CA GLN A 748 12.81 -18.76 5.42
C GLN A 748 11.39 -19.25 5.16
N LYS A 749 10.41 -18.76 5.93
CA LYS A 749 8.99 -19.08 5.73
C LYS A 749 8.51 -18.72 4.31
N MET A 750 8.93 -17.57 3.77
CA MET A 750 8.59 -17.16 2.41
C MET A 750 9.14 -18.11 1.34
N ARG A 751 10.30 -18.71 1.58
CA ARG A 751 10.93 -19.65 0.62
C ARG A 751 10.31 -21.02 0.65
N ILE A 752 9.99 -21.50 1.83
CA ILE A 752 9.49 -22.87 2.05
C ILE A 752 8.02 -22.97 1.66
N LYS A 753 7.21 -21.98 2.00
CA LYS A 753 5.76 -22.00 1.77
C LYS A 753 5.33 -21.09 0.61
N LYS A 754 4.46 -21.60 -0.24
CA LYS A 754 3.77 -20.79 -1.26
C LYS A 754 2.69 -19.90 -0.61
N GLY A 755 2.27 -18.86 -1.30
CA GLY A 755 1.22 -17.93 -0.87
C GLY A 755 1.77 -16.60 -0.36
N ARG A 756 0.86 -15.65 -0.13
CA ARG A 756 1.20 -14.29 0.34
C ARG A 756 1.59 -14.32 1.81
N LYS A 757 2.57 -13.51 2.18
CA LYS A 757 3.05 -13.38 3.56
C LYS A 757 3.33 -11.93 3.88
N ALA A 758 3.06 -11.53 5.12
CA ALA A 758 3.32 -10.19 5.62
C ALA A 758 4.22 -10.24 6.86
N LEU A 759 5.25 -9.39 6.90
CA LEU A 759 6.02 -9.07 8.08
C LEU A 759 5.72 -7.63 8.47
N ILE A 760 5.25 -7.42 9.69
CA ILE A 760 4.93 -6.10 10.21
C ILE A 760 5.74 -5.87 11.48
N ILE A 761 6.51 -4.78 11.52
CA ILE A 761 7.42 -4.45 12.63
C ILE A 761 6.98 -3.12 13.25
N GLU A 762 6.51 -3.16 14.49
CA GLU A 762 6.26 -1.95 15.28
C GLU A 762 7.56 -1.41 15.89
N GLU A 763 7.67 -0.08 15.96
CA GLU A 763 8.82 0.65 16.50
C GLU A 763 10.18 0.21 15.91
N ALA A 764 10.18 -0.17 14.63
CA ALA A 764 11.35 -0.71 13.92
C ALA A 764 12.57 0.23 13.94
N TRP A 765 12.38 1.53 14.10
CA TRP A 765 13.45 2.53 14.14
C TRP A 765 14.47 2.26 15.26
N LYS A 766 14.04 1.72 16.41
CA LYS A 766 14.95 1.31 17.49
C LYS A 766 15.92 0.21 17.06
N ALA A 767 15.45 -0.72 16.21
CA ALA A 767 16.32 -1.75 15.66
C ALA A 767 17.23 -1.21 14.55
N ILE A 768 16.78 -0.21 13.78
CA ILE A 768 17.50 0.32 12.61
C ILE A 768 18.61 1.30 12.99
N ALA A 769 18.78 1.61 14.25
CA ALA A 769 19.84 2.51 14.72
C ALA A 769 21.27 2.06 14.31
N SER A 770 21.47 0.76 14.03
CA SER A 770 22.75 0.25 13.54
C SER A 770 22.81 0.20 12.01
N PRO A 771 23.95 0.58 11.40
CA PRO A 771 24.16 0.50 9.96
C PRO A 771 23.96 -0.91 9.38
N THR A 772 24.41 -1.93 10.10
CA THR A 772 24.28 -3.34 9.70
C THR A 772 22.82 -3.76 9.60
N MET A 773 21.99 -3.36 10.57
CA MET A 773 20.55 -3.63 10.53
C MET A 773 19.86 -2.90 9.38
N ALA A 774 20.22 -1.65 9.14
CA ALA A 774 19.64 -0.88 8.03
C ALA A 774 19.93 -1.52 6.67
N GLU A 775 21.17 -2.03 6.47
CA GLU A 775 21.49 -2.79 5.25
C GLU A 775 20.70 -4.10 5.16
N TYR A 776 20.48 -4.78 6.26
CA TYR A 776 19.67 -6.00 6.27
C TYR A 776 18.19 -5.74 6.00
N ILE A 777 17.63 -4.66 6.54
CA ILE A 777 16.25 -4.23 6.21
C ILE A 777 16.11 -3.88 4.72
N LYS A 778 17.09 -3.16 4.17
CA LYS A 778 17.13 -2.87 2.73
C LYS A 778 17.18 -4.16 1.89
N TYR A 779 17.93 -5.16 2.34
CA TYR A 779 17.97 -6.49 1.74
C TYR A 779 16.61 -7.19 1.88
N LEU A 780 16.00 -7.19 3.06
CA LEU A 780 14.67 -7.74 3.32
C LEU A 780 13.61 -7.18 2.36
N TYR A 781 13.51 -5.85 2.26
CA TYR A 781 12.53 -5.18 1.39
C TYR A 781 12.69 -5.57 -0.09
N LYS A 782 13.93 -5.70 -0.56
CA LYS A 782 14.23 -6.16 -1.92
C LYS A 782 13.87 -7.63 -2.15
N THR A 783 14.10 -8.47 -1.14
CA THR A 783 13.87 -9.91 -1.21
C THR A 783 12.38 -10.25 -1.13
N VAL A 784 11.65 -9.61 -0.21
CA VAL A 784 10.21 -9.78 -0.02
C VAL A 784 9.44 -9.53 -1.31
N ARG A 785 9.83 -8.52 -2.09
CA ARG A 785 9.25 -8.22 -3.40
C ARG A 785 9.28 -9.40 -4.37
N LYS A 786 10.36 -10.22 -4.36
CA LYS A 786 10.51 -11.37 -5.26
C LYS A 786 9.56 -12.52 -4.95
N PHE A 787 9.07 -12.60 -3.72
CA PHE A 787 8.22 -13.69 -3.22
C PHE A 787 6.76 -13.26 -3.00
N HIS A 788 6.32 -12.14 -3.60
CA HIS A 788 4.97 -11.57 -3.40
C HIS A 788 4.64 -11.36 -1.91
N GLY A 789 5.65 -11.02 -1.11
CA GLY A 789 5.49 -10.70 0.30
C GLY A 789 5.21 -9.22 0.53
N ILE A 790 4.81 -8.91 1.75
CA ILE A 790 4.55 -7.57 2.26
C ILE A 790 5.50 -7.32 3.43
N ALA A 791 6.26 -6.24 3.40
CA ALA A 791 7.03 -5.78 4.55
C ALA A 791 6.48 -4.43 5.00
N GLY A 792 6.07 -4.34 6.26
CA GLY A 792 5.50 -3.15 6.87
C GLY A 792 6.26 -2.69 8.10
N VAL A 793 6.48 -1.39 8.19
CA VAL A 793 7.05 -0.74 9.38
C VAL A 793 6.04 0.24 9.93
N VAL A 794 5.85 0.20 11.23
CA VAL A 794 4.88 1.04 11.95
C VAL A 794 5.63 1.83 13.03
N THR A 795 5.44 3.15 13.08
CA THR A 795 6.10 4.02 14.07
C THR A 795 5.17 5.09 14.64
N GLN A 796 5.46 5.55 15.83
CA GLN A 796 4.74 6.65 16.48
C GLN A 796 5.41 7.99 16.28
N GLU A 797 6.73 8.01 16.19
CA GLU A 797 7.51 9.23 16.13
C GLU A 797 8.10 9.44 14.74
N LEU A 798 7.75 10.56 14.17
CA LEU A 798 8.24 10.97 12.88
C LEU A 798 9.69 11.44 12.92
N ASN A 799 10.13 12.02 14.04
CA ASN A 799 11.51 12.46 14.23
C ASN A 799 12.49 11.31 14.04
N ASP A 800 12.14 10.10 14.48
CA ASP A 800 12.97 8.90 14.36
C ASP A 800 13.26 8.52 12.89
N VAL A 801 12.29 8.85 12.02
CA VAL A 801 12.43 8.64 10.57
C VAL A 801 13.21 9.78 9.91
N ILE A 802 13.05 11.01 10.41
CA ILE A 802 13.66 12.21 9.84
C ILE A 802 15.14 12.31 10.19
N ASP A 803 15.50 12.03 11.42
CA ASP A 803 16.84 12.24 11.97
C ASP A 803 17.85 11.18 11.52
N SER A 804 17.38 10.05 10.96
CA SER A 804 18.24 8.99 10.45
C SER A 804 18.24 8.89 8.91
N PRO A 805 19.32 9.34 8.24
CA PRO A 805 19.47 9.19 6.79
C PRO A 805 19.36 7.72 6.34
N ILE A 806 19.78 6.80 7.17
CA ILE A 806 19.79 5.36 6.91
C ILE A 806 18.36 4.80 6.88
N VAL A 807 17.51 5.22 7.83
CA VAL A 807 16.09 4.83 7.88
C VAL A 807 15.35 5.35 6.64
N LYS A 808 15.60 6.60 6.27
CA LYS A 808 15.02 7.20 5.06
C LYS A 808 15.33 6.37 3.81
N GLU A 809 16.58 6.00 3.60
CA GLU A 809 16.97 5.19 2.43
C GLU A 809 16.45 3.75 2.49
N ALA A 810 16.47 3.14 3.66
CA ALA A 810 16.09 1.73 3.80
C ALA A 810 14.58 1.50 3.72
N ILE A 811 13.78 2.36 4.33
CA ILE A 811 12.32 2.16 4.48
C ILE A 811 11.55 3.03 3.51
N ILE A 812 11.71 4.36 3.57
CA ILE A 812 10.85 5.28 2.81
C ILE A 812 11.00 5.06 1.31
N ASN A 813 12.25 4.96 0.82
CA ASN A 813 12.52 4.77 -0.60
C ASN A 813 12.18 3.36 -1.13
N ASN A 814 11.93 2.38 -0.25
CA ASN A 814 11.56 1.03 -0.63
C ASN A 814 10.10 0.67 -0.28
N SER A 815 9.30 1.64 0.17
CA SER A 815 7.88 1.49 0.46
C SER A 815 7.05 2.31 -0.52
N ASP A 816 6.35 1.64 -1.42
CA ASP A 816 5.46 2.30 -2.38
C ASP A 816 4.11 2.67 -1.74
N VAL A 817 3.80 2.06 -0.59
CA VAL A 817 2.59 2.36 0.17
C VAL A 817 2.94 3.19 1.41
N LYS A 818 2.25 4.31 1.57
CA LYS A 818 2.42 5.23 2.70
C LYS A 818 1.08 5.36 3.42
N ILE A 819 1.09 5.18 4.73
CA ILE A 819 -0.11 5.25 5.57
C ILE A 819 0.15 6.28 6.67
N LEU A 820 -0.67 7.32 6.70
CA LEU A 820 -0.56 8.38 7.72
C LEU A 820 -1.88 8.50 8.47
N LEU A 821 -1.80 8.42 9.79
CA LEU A 821 -2.90 8.78 10.67
C LEU A 821 -2.84 10.27 10.99
N ASP A 822 -3.72 10.78 11.83
CA ASP A 822 -3.83 12.20 12.17
C ASP A 822 -2.48 12.82 12.57
N GLN A 823 -2.04 13.82 11.81
CA GLN A 823 -0.75 14.50 11.96
C GLN A 823 -0.89 15.90 12.56
N THR A 824 -2.07 16.28 13.07
CA THR A 824 -2.32 17.64 13.58
C THR A 824 -1.37 18.06 14.70
N LYS A 825 -0.85 17.10 15.48
CA LYS A 825 0.17 17.36 16.52
C LYS A 825 1.52 17.84 15.98
N PHE A 826 1.80 17.61 14.69
CA PHE A 826 3.08 17.94 14.05
C PHE A 826 2.95 19.09 13.04
N LYS A 827 1.90 19.89 13.12
CA LYS A 827 1.59 20.95 12.17
C LYS A 827 2.76 21.92 11.93
N ASP A 828 3.51 22.25 12.96
CA ASP A 828 4.62 23.20 12.90
C ASP A 828 5.88 22.66 12.20
N ARG A 829 6.02 21.33 12.10
CA ARG A 829 7.16 20.65 11.44
C ARG A 829 6.76 19.92 10.16
N TYR A 830 5.55 20.16 9.71
CA TYR A 830 4.99 19.40 8.62
C TYR A 830 5.68 19.62 7.27
N GLU A 831 6.27 20.79 7.06
CA GLU A 831 7.05 21.09 5.85
C GLU A 831 8.24 20.14 5.70
N ASP A 832 8.95 19.86 6.79
CA ASP A 832 10.08 18.91 6.78
C ASP A 832 9.61 17.50 6.45
N ILE A 833 8.47 17.09 7.00
CA ILE A 833 7.83 15.80 6.76
C ILE A 833 7.44 15.66 5.29
N ALA A 834 6.77 16.67 4.77
CA ALA A 834 6.30 16.71 3.39
C ALA A 834 7.46 16.61 2.40
N ALA A 835 8.57 17.31 2.68
CA ALA A 835 9.77 17.25 1.85
C ALA A 835 10.43 15.87 1.88
N ILE A 836 10.48 15.21 3.05
CA ILE A 836 11.08 13.88 3.20
C ILE A 836 10.25 12.81 2.51
N LEU A 837 8.92 12.88 2.65
CA LEU A 837 8.01 11.92 2.04
C LEU A 837 7.73 12.20 0.56
N GLY A 838 8.20 13.34 0.04
CA GLY A 838 7.95 13.77 -1.34
C GLY A 838 6.47 14.02 -1.63
N LEU A 839 5.75 14.65 -0.68
CA LEU A 839 4.31 14.89 -0.79
C LEU A 839 4.01 16.07 -1.71
N THR A 840 3.04 15.89 -2.60
CA THR A 840 2.46 16.98 -3.40
C THR A 840 1.57 17.87 -2.54
N ASP A 841 1.25 19.07 -3.02
CA ASP A 841 0.34 19.99 -2.32
C ASP A 841 -1.07 19.40 -2.12
N ILE A 842 -1.55 18.62 -3.09
CA ILE A 842 -2.82 17.89 -2.99
C ILE A 842 -2.77 16.88 -1.84
N GLN A 843 -1.70 16.08 -1.77
CA GLN A 843 -1.51 15.08 -0.71
C GLN A 843 -1.41 15.73 0.67
N ARG A 844 -0.72 16.87 0.76
CA ARG A 844 -0.66 17.67 1.99
C ARG A 844 -2.03 18.12 2.46
N GLN A 845 -2.84 18.64 1.55
CA GLN A 845 -4.21 19.07 1.85
C GLN A 845 -5.07 17.90 2.31
N GLN A 846 -4.99 16.72 1.65
CA GLN A 846 -5.70 15.52 2.05
C GLN A 846 -5.37 15.12 3.51
N ILE A 847 -4.09 15.11 3.88
CA ILE A 847 -3.65 14.74 5.23
C ILE A 847 -4.23 15.67 6.30
N PHE A 848 -4.33 16.98 6.03
CA PHE A 848 -4.93 17.93 6.97
C PHE A 848 -6.46 17.81 7.11
N THR A 849 -7.12 17.07 6.22
CA THR A 849 -8.56 16.78 6.35
C THR A 849 -8.86 15.57 7.21
N ILE A 850 -7.84 14.80 7.63
CA ILE A 850 -8.02 13.62 8.49
C ILE A 850 -8.72 14.03 9.79
N ASN A 851 -9.83 13.37 10.12
CA ASN A 851 -10.68 13.63 11.28
C ASN A 851 -11.21 15.08 11.40
N ALA A 852 -11.16 15.86 10.33
CA ALA A 852 -11.54 17.27 10.35
C ALA A 852 -12.97 17.52 9.87
N LEU A 853 -13.64 16.51 9.31
CA LEU A 853 -15.04 16.59 8.88
C LEU A 853 -15.98 16.25 10.04
N ASN A 854 -17.19 16.83 10.00
CA ASN A 854 -18.25 16.52 10.96
C ASN A 854 -19.01 15.23 10.55
N ASN A 855 -18.28 14.13 10.46
CA ASN A 855 -18.81 12.84 10.02
C ASN A 855 -18.68 11.72 11.08
N HIS A 856 -18.48 12.09 12.32
CA HIS A 856 -18.31 11.16 13.47
C HIS A 856 -19.63 10.82 14.14
N GLU A 857 -20.70 11.56 13.91
CA GLU A 857 -21.98 11.39 14.58
C GLU A 857 -22.58 10.00 14.31
N GLY A 858 -22.91 9.27 15.37
CA GLY A 858 -23.45 7.91 15.27
C GLY A 858 -22.44 6.81 14.91
N ARG A 859 -21.16 7.14 14.76
CA ARG A 859 -20.11 6.20 14.37
C ARG A 859 -19.17 5.91 15.55
N SER A 860 -19.35 4.76 16.17
CA SER A 860 -18.48 4.31 17.26
C SER A 860 -17.12 3.87 16.71
N TYR A 861 -16.03 4.32 17.35
CA TYR A 861 -14.66 3.93 16.96
C TYR A 861 -14.32 4.15 15.49
N PHE A 862 -14.71 5.30 14.99
CA PHE A 862 -14.33 5.77 13.68
C PHE A 862 -13.09 6.67 13.75
N LYS A 863 -12.12 6.37 12.90
CA LYS A 863 -10.92 7.20 12.66
C LYS A 863 -10.65 7.26 11.18
N GLU A 864 -10.17 8.38 10.70
CA GLU A 864 -9.72 8.49 9.31
C GLU A 864 -8.21 8.23 9.20
N VAL A 865 -7.81 7.67 8.07
CA VAL A 865 -6.43 7.38 7.70
C VAL A 865 -6.19 7.80 6.26
N TRP A 866 -5.04 8.42 5.99
CA TRP A 866 -4.61 8.71 4.63
C TRP A 866 -3.74 7.56 4.12
N ILE A 867 -4.06 7.06 2.93
CA ILE A 867 -3.35 5.97 2.27
C ILE A 867 -2.91 6.44 0.89
N CYS A 868 -1.60 6.34 0.64
CA CYS A 868 -0.99 6.62 -0.66
C CYS A 868 -0.38 5.34 -1.23
N ARG A 869 -0.73 5.01 -2.47
CA ARG A 869 -0.25 3.85 -3.20
C ARG A 869 0.36 4.33 -4.51
N GLY A 870 1.68 4.42 -4.53
CA GLY A 870 2.40 5.07 -5.62
C GLY A 870 2.05 6.56 -5.72
N GLN A 871 1.35 6.96 -6.78
CA GLN A 871 0.89 8.34 -6.98
C GLN A 871 -0.56 8.57 -6.55
N HIS A 872 -1.32 7.50 -6.29
CA HIS A 872 -2.72 7.59 -5.90
C HIS A 872 -2.84 7.68 -4.39
N SER A 873 -3.46 8.73 -3.90
CA SER A 873 -3.66 8.95 -2.47
C SER A 873 -5.07 9.39 -2.15
N ASP A 874 -5.58 8.96 -1.00
CA ASP A 874 -6.90 9.33 -0.52
C ASP A 874 -7.04 9.16 0.99
N VAL A 875 -8.12 9.72 1.56
CA VAL A 875 -8.50 9.54 2.95
C VAL A 875 -9.62 8.52 3.05
N TYR A 876 -9.43 7.53 3.91
CA TYR A 876 -10.36 6.45 4.18
C TYR A 876 -10.75 6.45 5.65
N GLY A 877 -11.92 5.91 5.95
CA GLY A 877 -12.33 5.66 7.32
C GLY A 877 -11.97 4.25 7.77
N VAL A 878 -11.47 4.14 8.98
CA VAL A 878 -11.34 2.88 9.71
C VAL A 878 -12.50 2.82 10.69
N GLU A 879 -13.48 1.99 10.41
CA GLU A 879 -14.67 1.79 11.23
C GLU A 879 -14.93 0.29 11.34
N GLU A 880 -15.09 -0.20 12.55
CA GLU A 880 -15.21 -1.62 12.82
C GLU A 880 -16.49 -1.96 13.56
N ALA A 881 -16.96 -3.18 13.40
CA ALA A 881 -18.07 -3.70 14.18
C ALA A 881 -17.71 -3.79 15.68
N PRO A 882 -18.70 -3.70 16.58
CA PRO A 882 -18.48 -3.90 18.01
C PRO A 882 -17.75 -5.20 18.36
N GLU A 883 -18.07 -6.28 17.67
CA GLU A 883 -17.43 -7.58 17.86
C GLU A 883 -15.93 -7.54 17.45
N CYS A 884 -15.60 -6.85 16.38
CA CYS A 884 -14.21 -6.61 15.97
C CYS A 884 -13.47 -5.76 17.00
N TYR A 885 -14.11 -4.72 17.53
CA TYR A 885 -13.52 -3.89 18.57
C TYR A 885 -13.11 -4.70 19.79
N TRP A 886 -13.99 -5.59 20.31
CA TRP A 886 -13.66 -6.47 21.43
C TRP A 886 -12.47 -7.39 21.13
N ALA A 887 -12.33 -7.86 19.89
CA ALA A 887 -11.18 -8.65 19.47
C ALA A 887 -9.87 -7.84 19.39
N TYR A 888 -9.95 -6.53 19.13
CA TYR A 888 -8.77 -5.65 18.93
C TYR A 888 -8.41 -4.81 20.15
N THR A 889 -9.25 -4.77 21.18
CA THR A 889 -9.03 -3.84 22.29
C THR A 889 -7.65 -4.01 22.93
N THR A 890 -6.96 -2.89 23.11
CA THR A 890 -5.67 -2.81 23.81
C THR A 890 -5.83 -2.33 25.25
N GLU A 891 -7.05 -1.89 25.63
CA GLU A 891 -7.35 -1.39 26.95
C GLU A 891 -7.38 -2.54 27.98
N ARG A 892 -6.53 -2.43 28.99
CA ARG A 892 -6.36 -3.47 30.01
C ARG A 892 -7.68 -3.85 30.69
N THR A 893 -8.49 -2.85 31.05
CA THR A 893 -9.78 -3.05 31.71
C THR A 893 -10.75 -3.86 30.86
N GLU A 894 -10.75 -3.59 29.55
CA GLU A 894 -11.60 -4.27 28.57
C GLU A 894 -11.11 -5.70 28.32
N LYS A 895 -9.79 -5.89 28.20
CA LYS A 895 -9.18 -7.23 28.12
C LYS A 895 -9.53 -8.11 29.35
N GLU A 896 -9.48 -7.54 30.57
CA GLU A 896 -9.83 -8.23 31.78
C GLU A 896 -11.32 -8.65 31.79
N ALA A 897 -12.21 -7.76 31.36
CA ALA A 897 -13.64 -8.09 31.23
C ALA A 897 -13.88 -9.20 30.18
N LEU A 898 -13.23 -9.14 29.03
CA LEU A 898 -13.34 -10.18 28.02
C LEU A 898 -12.81 -11.54 28.50
N LYS A 899 -11.73 -11.56 29.29
CA LYS A 899 -11.19 -12.78 29.90
C LYS A 899 -12.20 -13.45 30.87
N ILE A 900 -13.03 -12.67 31.60
CA ILE A 900 -14.10 -13.20 32.43
C ILE A 900 -15.13 -13.96 31.57
N TYR A 901 -15.56 -13.35 30.46
CA TYR A 901 -16.47 -14.00 29.53
C TYR A 901 -15.84 -15.22 28.86
N LEU A 902 -14.57 -15.14 28.44
CA LEU A 902 -13.86 -16.29 27.88
C LEU A 902 -13.77 -17.48 28.85
N ALA A 903 -13.48 -17.22 30.13
CA ALA A 903 -13.45 -18.27 31.16
C ALA A 903 -14.82 -18.95 31.36
N ARG A 904 -15.92 -18.20 31.10
CA ARG A 904 -17.28 -18.76 31.26
C ARG A 904 -17.75 -19.51 30.01
N TYR A 905 -17.49 -18.99 28.81
CA TYR A 905 -18.08 -19.52 27.57
C TYR A 905 -17.12 -20.38 26.76
N GLY A 906 -15.82 -20.40 27.09
CA GLY A 906 -14.82 -21.32 26.57
C GLY A 906 -14.22 -20.96 25.21
N THR A 907 -14.95 -20.25 24.34
CA THR A 907 -14.43 -19.78 23.05
C THR A 907 -14.47 -18.25 22.98
N LEU A 908 -13.46 -17.68 22.31
CA LEU A 908 -13.37 -16.21 22.19
C LEU A 908 -14.53 -15.64 21.36
N GLN A 909 -14.96 -16.34 20.34
CA GLN A 909 -16.11 -15.95 19.52
C GLN A 909 -17.39 -15.84 20.35
N GLU A 910 -17.69 -16.85 21.20
CA GLU A 910 -18.86 -16.82 22.07
C GLU A 910 -18.74 -15.74 23.16
N ALA A 911 -17.55 -15.59 23.73
CA ALA A 911 -17.27 -14.55 24.71
C ALA A 911 -17.52 -13.14 24.12
N ILE A 912 -17.03 -12.86 22.93
CA ILE A 912 -17.25 -11.60 22.21
C ILE A 912 -18.74 -11.37 21.93
N THR A 913 -19.44 -12.40 21.45
CA THR A 913 -20.88 -12.30 21.19
C THR A 913 -21.65 -11.94 22.45
N ARG A 914 -21.39 -12.65 23.56
CA ARG A 914 -22.12 -12.47 24.82
C ARG A 914 -21.81 -11.14 25.50
N ILE A 915 -20.55 -10.72 25.54
CA ILE A 915 -20.17 -9.43 26.12
C ILE A 915 -20.84 -8.26 25.39
N GLU A 916 -20.96 -8.37 24.07
CA GLU A 916 -21.62 -7.32 23.28
C GLU A 916 -23.15 -7.36 23.41
N GLU A 917 -23.77 -8.54 23.47
CA GLU A 917 -25.19 -8.69 23.75
C GLU A 917 -25.55 -8.06 25.10
N ASP A 918 -24.77 -8.35 26.15
CA ASP A 918 -24.98 -7.81 27.48
C ASP A 918 -24.76 -6.29 27.53
N ARG A 919 -23.74 -5.79 26.81
CA ARG A 919 -23.51 -4.34 26.71
C ARG A 919 -24.69 -3.61 26.05
N LYS A 920 -25.26 -4.20 24.99
CA LYS A 920 -26.47 -3.66 24.31
C LYS A 920 -27.69 -3.71 25.21
N ALA A 921 -27.86 -4.81 25.94
CA ALA A 921 -28.97 -4.98 26.91
C ALA A 921 -28.88 -4.01 28.10
N ASP A 922 -27.65 -3.60 28.45
CA ASP A 922 -27.38 -2.63 29.51
C ASP A 922 -27.43 -1.15 29.03
N GLY A 923 -28.17 -0.90 27.97
CA GLY A 923 -28.38 0.43 27.40
C GLY A 923 -27.30 0.95 26.48
N GLY A 924 -26.39 0.08 26.01
CA GLY A 924 -25.33 0.43 25.06
C GLY A 924 -24.26 1.32 25.68
N LEU A 925 -23.88 1.08 26.94
CA LEU A 925 -22.80 1.80 27.60
C LEU A 925 -21.52 1.85 26.79
N LEU A 926 -20.67 2.85 27.04
CA LEU A 926 -19.32 2.88 26.48
C LEU A 926 -18.53 1.62 26.92
N TYR A 927 -17.69 1.09 26.05
CA TYR A 927 -16.98 -0.18 26.27
C TYR A 927 -16.21 -0.18 27.58
N LEU A 928 -15.45 0.89 27.87
CA LEU A 928 -14.68 1.02 29.09
C LEU A 928 -15.59 1.07 30.36
N GLU A 929 -16.74 1.75 30.28
CA GLU A 929 -17.71 1.82 31.40
C GLU A 929 -18.33 0.45 31.66
N PHE A 930 -18.74 -0.23 30.58
CA PHE A 930 -19.28 -1.57 30.67
C PHE A 930 -18.23 -2.57 31.22
N ALA A 931 -16.99 -2.51 30.71
CA ALA A 931 -15.90 -3.34 31.23
C ALA A 931 -15.61 -3.13 32.73
N ARG A 932 -15.63 -1.86 33.18
CA ARG A 932 -15.51 -1.57 34.64
C ARG A 932 -16.62 -2.20 35.43
N LYS A 933 -17.86 -2.16 34.94
CA LYS A 933 -19.00 -2.78 35.56
C LYS A 933 -18.85 -4.31 35.70
N VAL A 934 -18.38 -4.97 34.66
CA VAL A 934 -18.08 -6.40 34.62
C VAL A 934 -16.99 -6.75 35.64
N ASN A 935 -15.86 -6.02 35.62
CA ASN A 935 -14.71 -6.27 36.50
C ASN A 935 -15.03 -6.03 37.98
N GLN A 936 -16.00 -5.15 38.28
CA GLN A 936 -16.49 -4.91 39.66
C GLN A 936 -17.53 -5.94 40.08
N HIS A 937 -17.77 -7.00 39.31
CA HIS A 937 -18.80 -8.03 39.58
C HIS A 937 -20.21 -7.45 39.79
N GLN A 938 -20.54 -6.32 39.16
CA GLN A 938 -21.88 -5.80 39.13
C GLN A 938 -22.80 -6.69 38.28
N LYS A 939 -24.09 -6.73 38.59
CA LYS A 939 -25.05 -7.61 37.89
C LYS A 939 -25.12 -7.28 36.42
N VAL A 940 -24.78 -8.26 35.56
CA VAL A 940 -24.85 -8.23 34.10
C VAL A 940 -25.68 -9.43 33.66
N MET A 941 -26.51 -9.26 32.62
CA MET A 941 -27.61 -10.17 32.26
C MET A 941 -27.18 -11.63 32.08
N SER A 942 -26.06 -11.90 31.41
CA SER A 942 -25.63 -13.28 31.12
C SER A 942 -24.61 -13.84 32.13
N LEU A 943 -24.00 -13.00 32.94
CA LEU A 943 -22.97 -13.43 33.89
C LEU A 943 -23.54 -13.81 35.25
N TRP A 944 -24.66 -13.24 35.64
CA TRP A 944 -25.33 -13.40 36.96
C TRP A 944 -26.80 -13.77 36.77
#